data_b2a513991dee05bee4ca9bbdd44a9a4a
#
_entry.id   b2a513991dee05bee4ca9bbdd44a9a4a
#
_cell.length_a   1.000
_cell.length_b   1.000
_cell.length_c   1.000
_cell.angle_alpha   90.00
_cell.angle_beta   90.00
_cell.angle_gamma   90.00
#
_symmetry.space_group_name_H-M   'P 1'
#
loop_
_entity.id
_entity.type
_entity.pdbx_description
1 polymer ?
#
loop_
_entity_poly.entity_id
_entity_poly.type
_entity_poly.pdbx_seq_one_letter_code
_entity_poly.pdbx_strand_id
1 'polypeptide(L)'
;MTSVQQLQGVGAAAATLLEKLHIFSTDDLLFHLPRDYEDRSTIIPMNQLVVGRSYLLEGEVRSVDFPPGKKKSLAALLQDDFGKVTLRFYHIYKGLTDRIKMGQRLRIFGEVRVGARGLELYHPEIQVIQQHTALPKTQLTAIYPSTEGLTQPKLREYVRQALQHHSDDLPELLPSKYSNGYELKQALHYIHEPPIDANMLQLNQGSHPAQQRLIFEELVAHQISLLTRRAYIRQIAAPRFSSSKILAKKLLEALPFQMTNAQKRVSKEILQDLKQDQPMLRLVQGDVGAGKTLVAAIAACHALEADWQVALMAPTEILAEQHYLNFKRWFEPLGIEVAWLSGKQKGKARAQAEQHIKEGHAQLVVGTHALFQDNVEFSKLGLVIIDEQHRFGVDQRLALRNKGVDQFTPHQLVMTATPIPRTLAMSAYGDLDTSIIDELPPGRTPIQTVTIPLDRREEVLQRIAKNCLEGKQAYWVCTLVEQSETLDAQAAEATYQEIKERFPDLKIGLVHGKMKADEKQAVMQAFKDNQSQLLIATTVIEVGVDVPNASIMVIENAERLGLSQLHQLRGRVGRGATASFCALLYKTPLSQNGQERLSILRESNDGFVIAEKDLEIRGPGELLGTKQTGDMGFRVARLERDDHLLSQAHYVAEHILKDYPQHAEGLLKRWLPEAPRYAYV
;
A
#
# COMPACT_ATOMS: atom_id res chain seq x y z
N MET A 1 4.13 32.06 2.78
CA MET A 1 4.88 31.25 1.79
C MET A 1 5.42 32.18 0.70
N THR A 2 6.71 32.27 0.60
CA THR A 2 7.38 33.12 -0.40
C THR A 2 7.57 32.31 -1.69
N SER A 3 7.23 32.90 -2.87
CA SER A 3 7.39 32.22 -4.15
C SER A 3 8.87 31.95 -4.46
N VAL A 4 9.19 30.79 -5.04
CA VAL A 4 10.56 30.46 -5.50
C VAL A 4 11.12 31.44 -6.51
N GLN A 5 10.27 32.18 -7.22
CA GLN A 5 10.69 33.22 -8.20
C GLN A 5 11.39 34.43 -7.57
N GLN A 6 11.33 34.57 -6.23
CA GLN A 6 12.06 35.64 -5.51
C GLN A 6 13.53 35.27 -5.27
N LEU A 7 13.91 34.02 -5.46
CA LEU A 7 15.30 33.57 -5.32
C LEU A 7 16.14 34.03 -6.53
N GLN A 8 17.40 34.38 -6.30
CA GLN A 8 18.32 34.78 -7.36
C GLN A 8 18.56 33.59 -8.32
N GLY A 9 18.40 33.85 -9.60
CA GLY A 9 18.61 32.87 -10.66
C GLY A 9 17.40 31.99 -10.98
N VAL A 10 16.25 32.17 -10.29
CA VAL A 10 15.00 31.50 -10.59
C VAL A 10 14.14 32.37 -11.53
N GLY A 11 14.38 32.25 -12.83
CA GLY A 11 13.49 32.79 -13.85
C GLY A 11 12.33 31.85 -14.19
N ALA A 12 11.42 32.25 -15.08
CA ALA A 12 10.23 31.49 -15.46
C ALA A 12 10.55 30.02 -15.86
N ALA A 13 11.61 29.80 -16.66
CA ALA A 13 12.02 28.45 -17.07
C ALA A 13 12.48 27.58 -15.89
N ALA A 14 13.19 28.15 -14.91
CA ALA A 14 13.61 27.41 -13.72
C ALA A 14 12.42 27.13 -12.80
N ALA A 15 11.49 28.07 -12.66
CA ALA A 15 10.25 27.86 -11.91
C ALA A 15 9.42 26.70 -12.48
N THR A 16 9.24 26.62 -13.81
CA THR A 16 8.55 25.50 -14.46
C THR A 16 9.24 24.14 -14.21
N LEU A 17 10.57 24.13 -14.09
CA LEU A 17 11.29 22.90 -13.74
C LEU A 17 11.11 22.52 -12.25
N LEU A 18 11.05 23.50 -11.35
CA LEU A 18 10.75 23.30 -9.94
C LEU A 18 9.30 22.82 -9.73
N GLU A 19 8.35 23.36 -10.49
CA GLU A 19 6.94 22.91 -10.49
C GLU A 19 6.79 21.41 -10.82
N LYS A 20 7.62 20.86 -11.73
CA LYS A 20 7.66 19.41 -12.01
C LYS A 20 8.09 18.56 -10.80
N LEU A 21 8.75 19.17 -9.84
CA LEU A 21 9.13 18.56 -8.56
C LEU A 21 8.15 18.94 -7.43
N HIS A 22 7.00 19.54 -7.77
CA HIS A 22 6.03 20.07 -6.81
C HIS A 22 6.61 21.12 -5.85
N ILE A 23 7.57 21.92 -6.32
CA ILE A 23 8.21 23.00 -5.57
C ILE A 23 7.70 24.34 -6.08
N PHE A 24 6.84 25.02 -5.30
CA PHE A 24 6.20 26.28 -5.64
C PHE A 24 6.68 27.45 -4.75
N SER A 25 7.12 27.12 -3.53
CA SER A 25 7.53 28.07 -2.50
C SER A 25 8.94 27.79 -1.96
N THR A 26 9.49 28.75 -1.23
CA THR A 26 10.76 28.58 -0.50
C THR A 26 10.64 27.50 0.58
N ASP A 27 9.46 27.37 1.19
CA ASP A 27 9.18 26.31 2.16
C ASP A 27 9.27 24.92 1.49
N ASP A 28 8.72 24.76 0.28
CA ASP A 28 8.82 23.50 -0.45
C ASP A 28 10.28 23.13 -0.77
N LEU A 29 11.15 24.10 -1.03
CA LEU A 29 12.59 23.87 -1.19
C LEU A 29 13.26 23.38 0.09
N LEU A 30 12.88 23.94 1.24
CA LEU A 30 13.43 23.54 2.54
C LEU A 30 13.00 22.12 2.93
N PHE A 31 11.84 21.67 2.47
CA PHE A 31 11.36 20.30 2.66
C PHE A 31 11.64 19.36 1.47
N HIS A 32 12.34 19.84 0.44
CA HIS A 32 12.87 19.00 -0.64
C HIS A 32 14.21 18.39 -0.21
N LEU A 33 14.15 17.32 0.57
CA LEU A 33 15.32 16.77 1.27
C LEU A 33 16.29 16.05 0.33
N PRO A 34 17.59 16.02 0.66
CA PRO A 34 18.57 15.23 -0.05
C PRO A 34 18.23 13.73 -0.02
N ARG A 35 18.45 13.06 -1.15
CA ARG A 35 18.35 11.60 -1.25
C ARG A 35 19.66 10.88 -0.93
N ASP A 36 20.79 11.59 -1.00
CA ASP A 36 22.13 11.05 -0.81
C ASP A 36 23.13 12.18 -0.51
N TYR A 37 24.32 11.83 -0.05
CA TYR A 37 25.39 12.76 0.27
C TYR A 37 26.72 12.29 -0.32
N GLU A 38 27.55 13.25 -0.74
CA GLU A 38 28.88 13.01 -1.27
C GLU A 38 29.93 13.76 -0.42
N ASP A 39 31.01 13.05 -0.09
CA ASP A 39 32.17 13.71 0.51
C ASP A 39 33.02 14.35 -0.60
N ARG A 40 33.06 15.67 -0.61
CA ARG A 40 33.87 16.50 -1.54
C ARG A 40 34.85 17.39 -0.79
N SER A 41 35.25 17.00 0.39
CA SER A 41 36.10 17.80 1.29
C SER A 41 37.57 17.54 1.09
N THR A 42 37.92 16.32 0.70
CA THR A 42 39.32 15.88 0.61
C THR A 42 39.68 15.62 -0.84
N ILE A 43 40.79 16.25 -1.25
CA ILE A 43 41.40 15.98 -2.56
C ILE A 43 42.20 14.71 -2.44
N ILE A 44 41.87 13.70 -3.23
CA ILE A 44 42.52 12.40 -3.21
C ILE A 44 43.62 12.34 -4.30
N PRO A 45 44.82 11.89 -3.96
CA PRO A 45 45.87 11.64 -4.95
C PRO A 45 45.45 10.58 -5.98
N MET A 46 45.82 10.79 -7.27
CA MET A 46 45.35 9.92 -8.36
C MET A 46 45.89 8.49 -8.31
N ASN A 47 46.92 8.20 -7.51
CA ASN A 47 47.39 6.85 -7.25
C ASN A 47 46.58 6.06 -6.21
N GLN A 48 45.64 6.69 -5.52
CA GLN A 48 44.76 6.06 -4.50
C GLN A 48 43.37 5.77 -4.99
N LEU A 49 43.09 5.92 -6.29
CA LEU A 49 41.79 5.79 -6.88
C LEU A 49 41.32 4.32 -6.91
N VAL A 50 40.09 4.08 -6.47
CA VAL A 50 39.43 2.78 -6.55
C VAL A 50 38.24 2.88 -7.51
N VAL A 51 38.15 1.93 -8.42
CA VAL A 51 37.04 1.86 -9.40
C VAL A 51 35.70 1.73 -8.73
N GLY A 52 34.70 2.44 -9.24
CA GLY A 52 33.31 2.45 -8.71
C GLY A 52 33.11 3.43 -7.57
N ARG A 53 34.08 4.25 -7.19
CA ARG A 53 33.93 5.31 -6.17
C ARG A 53 34.11 6.68 -6.81
N SER A 54 33.41 7.67 -6.24
CA SER A 54 33.53 9.08 -6.62
C SER A 54 34.55 9.80 -5.75
N TYR A 55 35.38 10.65 -6.38
CA TYR A 55 36.45 11.37 -5.70
C TYR A 55 36.56 12.81 -6.18
N LEU A 56 36.99 13.69 -5.26
CA LEU A 56 37.47 15.03 -5.60
C LEU A 56 38.96 14.98 -5.93
N LEU A 57 39.31 15.38 -7.15
CA LEU A 57 40.67 15.34 -7.66
C LEU A 57 41.10 16.72 -8.09
N GLU A 58 42.39 17.00 -8.00
CA GLU A 58 43.01 18.18 -8.62
C GLU A 58 44.17 17.74 -9.48
N GLY A 59 44.33 18.42 -10.60
CA GLY A 59 45.47 18.14 -11.49
C GLY A 59 45.60 19.15 -12.63
N GLU A 60 46.64 19.02 -13.39
CA GLU A 60 46.90 19.83 -14.59
C GLU A 60 46.53 19.05 -15.86
N VAL A 61 45.87 19.71 -16.79
CA VAL A 61 45.55 19.13 -18.10
C VAL A 61 46.79 19.00 -18.96
N ARG A 62 47.22 17.77 -19.24
CA ARG A 62 48.40 17.47 -20.03
C ARG A 62 48.15 17.30 -21.53
N SER A 63 46.98 16.78 -21.89
CA SER A 63 46.54 16.71 -23.29
C SER A 63 45.02 16.86 -23.42
N VAL A 64 44.57 17.34 -24.57
CA VAL A 64 43.15 17.41 -24.94
C VAL A 64 43.01 16.83 -26.33
N ASP A 65 42.30 15.73 -26.47
CA ASP A 65 42.10 14.98 -27.69
C ASP A 65 40.62 14.98 -28.10
N PHE A 66 40.39 14.96 -29.41
CA PHE A 66 39.07 14.72 -29.99
C PHE A 66 39.08 13.37 -30.71
N PRO A 67 38.81 12.27 -30.04
CA PRO A 67 38.86 10.93 -30.63
C PRO A 67 37.97 10.84 -31.86
N PRO A 68 38.46 10.20 -32.97
CA PRO A 68 37.65 9.99 -34.15
C PRO A 68 36.50 9.01 -33.86
N GLY A 69 35.29 9.33 -34.31
CA GLY A 69 34.11 8.50 -34.11
C GLY A 69 32.82 9.12 -34.67
N LYS A 70 31.73 8.33 -34.73
CA LYS A 70 30.44 8.79 -35.23
C LYS A 70 29.81 9.93 -34.37
N LYS A 71 30.21 10.05 -33.11
CA LYS A 71 29.82 11.17 -32.22
C LYS A 71 31.07 11.94 -31.79
N LYS A 72 31.02 13.27 -31.84
CA LYS A 72 32.10 14.12 -31.33
C LYS A 72 32.25 13.87 -29.83
N SER A 73 33.44 13.46 -29.39
CA SER A 73 33.79 13.30 -27.98
C SER A 73 35.04 14.08 -27.65
N LEU A 74 35.20 14.51 -26.40
CA LEU A 74 36.44 15.13 -25.90
C LEU A 74 37.04 14.21 -24.85
N ALA A 75 38.34 13.97 -24.94
CA ALA A 75 39.14 13.29 -23.94
C ALA A 75 40.25 14.21 -23.47
N ALA A 76 40.38 14.43 -22.15
CA ALA A 76 41.48 15.21 -21.59
C ALA A 76 42.24 14.37 -20.56
N LEU A 77 43.55 14.38 -20.63
CA LEU A 77 44.41 13.72 -19.64
C LEU A 77 44.69 14.72 -18.52
N LEU A 78 44.23 14.39 -17.32
CA LEU A 78 44.53 15.13 -16.10
C LEU A 78 45.60 14.40 -15.31
N GLN A 79 46.58 15.12 -14.77
CA GLN A 79 47.71 14.58 -14.04
C GLN A 79 47.97 15.39 -12.78
N ASP A 80 48.23 14.72 -11.67
CA ASP A 80 48.82 15.26 -10.45
C ASP A 80 50.28 14.76 -10.27
N ASP A 81 50.89 14.97 -9.12
CA ASP A 81 52.25 14.52 -8.81
C ASP A 81 52.36 13.00 -8.61
N PHE A 82 51.23 12.31 -8.49
CA PHE A 82 51.14 10.91 -8.07
C PHE A 82 50.55 9.99 -9.13
N GLY A 83 49.79 10.52 -10.09
CA GLY A 83 49.13 9.71 -11.10
C GLY A 83 48.46 10.50 -12.21
N LYS A 84 47.67 9.80 -13.02
CA LYS A 84 46.94 10.39 -14.14
C LYS A 84 45.58 9.71 -14.34
N VAL A 85 44.59 10.48 -14.83
CA VAL A 85 43.24 10.00 -15.14
C VAL A 85 42.72 10.67 -16.41
N THR A 86 41.94 9.96 -17.21
CA THR A 86 41.33 10.53 -18.44
C THR A 86 39.91 11.01 -18.16
N LEU A 87 39.66 12.27 -18.46
CA LEU A 87 38.30 12.86 -18.44
C LEU A 87 37.65 12.63 -19.80
N ARG A 88 36.43 12.10 -19.83
CA ARG A 88 35.72 11.82 -21.08
C ARG A 88 34.37 12.46 -21.15
N PHE A 89 34.09 13.19 -22.26
CA PHE A 89 32.86 13.92 -22.51
C PHE A 89 32.27 13.50 -23.85
N TYR A 90 31.09 12.94 -23.86
CA TYR A 90 30.33 12.59 -25.07
C TYR A 90 29.37 13.70 -25.51
N HIS A 91 29.06 14.64 -24.63
CA HIS A 91 28.26 15.84 -24.93
C HIS A 91 29.15 17.07 -24.72
N ILE A 92 29.46 17.74 -25.80
CA ILE A 92 30.31 18.95 -25.79
C ILE A 92 29.37 20.14 -25.89
N TYR A 93 29.19 20.88 -24.78
CA TYR A 93 28.43 22.13 -24.74
C TYR A 93 29.34 23.35 -24.95
N LYS A 94 28.75 24.46 -25.38
CA LYS A 94 29.49 25.72 -25.58
C LYS A 94 30.17 26.15 -24.28
N GLY A 95 31.49 26.36 -24.32
CA GLY A 95 32.30 26.74 -23.15
C GLY A 95 32.97 25.56 -22.42
N LEU A 96 32.70 24.30 -22.75
CA LEU A 96 33.43 23.15 -22.17
C LEU A 96 34.88 23.17 -22.59
N THR A 97 35.13 23.40 -23.89
CA THR A 97 36.50 23.50 -24.49
C THR A 97 37.29 24.71 -23.95
N ASP A 98 36.61 25.76 -23.51
CA ASP A 98 37.26 26.93 -22.89
C ASP A 98 37.70 26.65 -21.45
N ARG A 99 37.06 25.69 -20.77
CA ARG A 99 37.40 25.26 -19.42
C ARG A 99 38.44 24.15 -19.37
N ILE A 100 38.67 23.44 -20.48
CA ILE A 100 39.61 22.32 -20.55
C ILE A 100 40.68 22.66 -21.59
N LYS A 101 41.71 23.36 -21.15
CA LYS A 101 42.88 23.72 -22.00
C LYS A 101 44.14 23.12 -21.43
N MET A 102 45.06 22.75 -22.30
CA MET A 102 46.38 22.26 -21.91
C MET A 102 47.07 23.25 -20.96
N GLY A 103 47.69 22.75 -19.90
CA GLY A 103 48.36 23.54 -18.86
C GLY A 103 47.38 24.12 -17.79
N GLN A 104 46.08 23.95 -17.95
CA GLN A 104 45.09 24.47 -16.99
C GLN A 104 44.96 23.52 -15.80
N ARG A 105 44.94 24.07 -14.58
CA ARG A 105 44.64 23.28 -13.37
C ARG A 105 43.13 23.19 -13.17
N LEU A 106 42.68 21.96 -12.97
CA LEU A 106 41.26 21.66 -12.76
C LEU A 106 41.06 20.96 -11.42
N ARG A 107 39.98 21.29 -10.74
CA ARG A 107 39.38 20.49 -9.68
C ARG A 107 38.16 19.78 -10.27
N ILE A 108 38.13 18.47 -10.13
CA ILE A 108 37.08 17.64 -10.72
C ILE A 108 36.46 16.73 -9.68
N PHE A 109 35.17 16.43 -9.84
CA PHE A 109 34.48 15.41 -9.04
C PHE A 109 33.74 14.43 -9.96
N GLY A 110 33.89 13.13 -9.70
CA GLY A 110 33.22 12.10 -10.48
C GLY A 110 33.61 10.69 -10.09
N GLU A 111 32.83 9.73 -10.60
CA GLU A 111 33.09 8.30 -10.40
C GLU A 111 34.22 7.80 -11.29
N VAL A 112 35.14 7.07 -10.69
CA VAL A 112 36.28 6.43 -11.38
C VAL A 112 35.80 5.11 -11.97
N ARG A 113 36.07 4.95 -13.29
CA ARG A 113 35.76 3.73 -14.06
C ARG A 113 36.96 3.23 -14.81
N VAL A 114 36.94 1.96 -15.21
CA VAL A 114 37.95 1.43 -16.14
C VAL A 114 37.52 1.73 -17.56
N GLY A 115 38.39 2.40 -18.31
CA GLY A 115 38.18 2.70 -19.73
C GLY A 115 39.32 2.21 -20.62
N ALA A 116 39.28 2.53 -21.91
CA ALA A 116 40.24 2.10 -22.89
C ALA A 116 41.66 2.64 -22.65
N ARG A 117 41.81 3.74 -21.91
CA ARG A 117 43.11 4.39 -21.61
C ARG A 117 43.50 4.31 -20.13
N GLY A 118 42.96 3.33 -19.39
CA GLY A 118 43.16 3.18 -17.96
C GLY A 118 42.00 3.72 -17.13
N LEU A 119 42.27 4.43 -16.03
CA LEU A 119 41.21 5.05 -15.21
C LEU A 119 40.63 6.26 -15.94
N GLU A 120 39.30 6.28 -16.04
CA GLU A 120 38.54 7.34 -16.72
C GLU A 120 37.41 7.85 -15.81
N LEU A 121 37.10 9.15 -15.95
CA LEU A 121 35.88 9.76 -15.40
C LEU A 121 35.00 10.24 -16.56
N TYR A 122 33.73 9.85 -16.54
CA TYR A 122 32.74 10.22 -17.56
C TYR A 122 31.93 11.40 -17.10
N HIS A 123 31.93 12.50 -17.88
CA HIS A 123 31.21 13.72 -17.57
C HIS A 123 31.40 14.24 -16.14
N PRO A 124 32.66 14.29 -15.60
CA PRO A 124 32.86 14.79 -14.23
C PRO A 124 32.44 16.26 -14.15
N GLU A 125 32.06 16.69 -12.92
CA GLU A 125 31.95 18.11 -12.62
C GLU A 125 33.32 18.76 -12.67
N ILE A 126 33.42 19.94 -13.28
CA ILE A 126 34.74 20.63 -13.52
C ILE A 126 34.67 22.02 -12.93
N GLN A 127 35.70 22.36 -12.17
CA GLN A 127 35.98 23.71 -11.70
C GLN A 127 37.43 24.08 -12.14
N VAL A 128 37.57 25.22 -12.80
CA VAL A 128 38.92 25.75 -13.14
C VAL A 128 39.50 26.38 -11.89
N ILE A 129 40.73 26.00 -11.52
CA ILE A 129 41.43 26.54 -10.36
C ILE A 129 42.13 27.84 -10.79
N GLN A 130 41.83 28.95 -10.09
CA GLN A 130 42.45 30.24 -10.19
C GLN A 130 43.05 30.64 -8.84
N GLN A 131 43.86 31.74 -8.78
CA GLN A 131 44.52 32.18 -7.54
C GLN A 131 43.56 32.38 -6.33
N HIS A 132 42.27 32.68 -6.60
CA HIS A 132 41.23 32.88 -5.56
C HIS A 132 40.18 31.76 -5.53
N THR A 133 40.49 30.59 -6.07
CA THR A 133 39.56 29.46 -5.99
C THR A 133 39.39 29.01 -4.54
N ALA A 134 38.15 28.96 -4.03
CA ALA A 134 37.86 28.53 -2.67
C ALA A 134 38.41 27.12 -2.38
N LEU A 135 38.84 26.90 -1.15
CA LEU A 135 39.24 25.58 -0.67
C LEU A 135 38.08 24.58 -0.81
N PRO A 136 38.36 23.27 -0.80
CA PRO A 136 37.31 22.26 -0.71
C PRO A 136 36.32 22.57 0.41
N LYS A 137 35.07 22.18 0.22
CA LYS A 137 34.03 22.43 1.24
C LYS A 137 34.36 21.68 2.53
N THR A 138 34.02 22.30 3.66
CA THR A 138 34.13 21.68 5.00
C THR A 138 32.84 20.93 5.38
N GLN A 139 31.91 20.76 4.46
CA GLN A 139 30.62 20.12 4.64
C GLN A 139 30.40 19.06 3.56
N LEU A 140 29.62 18.04 3.90
CA LEU A 140 29.17 17.06 2.91
C LEU A 140 28.28 17.73 1.84
N THR A 141 28.33 17.23 0.63
CA THR A 141 27.55 17.78 -0.48
C THR A 141 26.24 17.01 -0.65
N ALA A 142 25.13 17.67 -0.41
CA ALA A 142 23.79 17.09 -0.59
C ALA A 142 23.47 16.86 -2.09
N ILE A 143 22.84 15.72 -2.38
CA ILE A 143 22.33 15.32 -3.70
C ILE A 143 20.81 15.24 -3.62
N TYR A 144 20.13 16.05 -4.39
CA TYR A 144 18.67 16.17 -4.39
C TYR A 144 18.02 15.34 -5.50
N PRO A 145 16.77 14.88 -5.32
CA PRO A 145 15.93 14.49 -6.43
C PRO A 145 15.82 15.66 -7.43
N SER A 146 15.98 15.37 -8.74
CA SER A 146 15.98 16.41 -9.77
C SER A 146 15.23 15.96 -11.02
N THR A 147 14.91 16.91 -11.91
CA THR A 147 14.30 16.65 -13.21
C THR A 147 15.24 17.06 -14.34
N GLU A 148 14.97 16.58 -15.55
CA GLU A 148 15.75 16.94 -16.72
C GLU A 148 15.78 18.46 -16.94
N GLY A 149 16.97 19.01 -17.10
CA GLY A 149 17.19 20.45 -17.25
C GLY A 149 17.49 21.21 -15.93
N LEU A 150 17.24 20.62 -14.76
CA LEU A 150 17.58 21.22 -13.46
C LEU A 150 18.84 20.53 -12.89
N THR A 151 19.96 21.22 -12.89
CA THR A 151 21.25 20.67 -12.45
C THR A 151 21.42 20.72 -10.93
N GLN A 152 22.15 19.76 -10.36
CA GLN A 152 22.45 19.69 -8.93
C GLN A 152 23.08 20.99 -8.37
N PRO A 153 24.07 21.62 -9.04
CA PRO A 153 24.60 22.89 -8.54
C PRO A 153 23.56 24.03 -8.42
N LYS A 154 22.62 24.13 -9.37
CA LYS A 154 21.54 25.13 -9.31
C LYS A 154 20.60 24.84 -8.17
N LEU A 155 20.19 23.58 -8.03
CA LEU A 155 19.24 23.18 -6.98
C LEU A 155 19.85 23.40 -5.59
N ARG A 156 21.13 23.04 -5.40
CA ARG A 156 21.87 23.35 -4.15
C ARG A 156 21.92 24.84 -3.87
N GLU A 157 22.12 25.68 -4.89
CA GLU A 157 22.16 27.14 -4.73
C GLU A 157 20.79 27.69 -4.31
N TYR A 158 19.71 27.20 -4.89
CA TYR A 158 18.34 27.61 -4.52
C TYR A 158 17.99 27.21 -3.08
N VAL A 159 18.33 25.98 -2.70
CA VAL A 159 18.14 25.50 -1.32
C VAL A 159 18.97 26.33 -0.34
N ARG A 160 20.23 26.62 -0.66
CA ARG A 160 21.10 27.46 0.18
C ARG A 160 20.52 28.86 0.40
N GLN A 161 20.00 29.51 -0.64
CA GLN A 161 19.33 30.79 -0.50
C GLN A 161 18.07 30.69 0.36
N ALA A 162 17.27 29.63 0.19
CA ALA A 162 16.09 29.38 1.03
C ALA A 162 16.48 29.20 2.51
N LEU A 163 17.53 28.42 2.81
CA LEU A 163 18.05 28.24 4.17
C LEU A 163 18.51 29.55 4.81
N GLN A 164 19.23 30.39 4.05
CA GLN A 164 19.80 31.64 4.58
C GLN A 164 18.76 32.74 4.83
N HIS A 165 17.71 32.79 4.02
CA HIS A 165 16.78 33.91 4.03
C HIS A 165 15.38 33.58 4.55
N HIS A 166 15.00 32.30 4.60
CA HIS A 166 13.63 31.88 4.91
C HIS A 166 13.51 30.82 5.99
N SER A 167 14.62 30.23 6.49
CA SER A 167 14.54 29.23 7.55
C SER A 167 14.05 29.81 8.88
N ASP A 168 14.29 31.11 9.12
CA ASP A 168 13.84 31.84 10.31
C ASP A 168 12.33 32.12 10.30
N ASP A 169 11.70 32.11 9.13
CA ASP A 169 10.26 32.34 8.97
C ASP A 169 9.42 31.11 9.35
N LEU A 170 10.07 29.93 9.50
CA LEU A 170 9.40 28.69 9.85
C LEU A 170 9.17 28.57 11.36
N PRO A 171 7.91 28.58 11.83
CA PRO A 171 7.63 28.44 13.25
C PRO A 171 7.95 27.03 13.77
N GLU A 172 8.48 26.93 14.98
CA GLU A 172 8.57 25.67 15.69
C GLU A 172 7.18 25.28 16.21
N LEU A 173 6.66 24.14 15.76
CA LEU A 173 5.29 23.71 16.02
C LEU A 173 5.22 22.47 16.92
N LEU A 174 6.33 21.72 17.07
CA LEU A 174 6.40 20.66 18.07
C LEU A 174 6.85 21.23 19.41
N PRO A 175 6.19 20.90 20.52
CA PRO A 175 6.69 21.22 21.84
C PRO A 175 8.10 20.65 22.04
N SER A 176 9.01 21.42 22.69
CA SER A 176 10.44 21.11 22.82
C SER A 176 10.75 19.71 23.38
N LYS A 177 9.88 19.19 24.24
CA LYS A 177 10.00 17.82 24.78
C LYS A 177 9.87 16.70 23.73
N TYR A 178 9.39 17.03 22.52
CA TYR A 178 9.21 16.10 21.40
C TYR A 178 10.13 16.40 20.22
N SER A 179 11.02 17.40 20.34
CA SER A 179 11.92 17.83 19.26
C SER A 179 13.10 16.91 19.00
N ASN A 180 13.27 15.84 19.78
CA ASN A 180 14.36 14.88 19.66
C ASN A 180 15.77 15.52 19.67
N GLY A 181 15.92 16.63 20.42
CA GLY A 181 17.17 17.37 20.56
C GLY A 181 17.50 18.33 19.41
N TYR A 182 16.64 18.44 18.40
CA TYR A 182 16.78 19.36 17.29
C TYR A 182 15.54 20.25 17.15
N GLU A 183 15.73 21.57 17.13
CA GLU A 183 14.73 22.50 16.62
C GLU A 183 14.60 22.35 15.11
N LEU A 184 13.45 22.71 14.54
CA LEU A 184 13.17 22.57 13.12
C LEU A 184 14.27 23.20 12.24
N LYS A 185 14.64 24.44 12.53
CA LYS A 185 15.69 25.17 11.82
C LYS A 185 17.01 24.44 11.85
N GLN A 186 17.43 23.98 13.04
CA GLN A 186 18.67 23.23 13.22
C GLN A 186 18.66 21.92 12.43
N ALA A 187 17.54 21.20 12.46
CA ALA A 187 17.38 19.96 11.71
C ALA A 187 17.50 20.20 10.20
N LEU A 188 16.82 21.22 9.65
CA LEU A 188 16.90 21.58 8.24
C LEU A 188 18.33 21.95 7.83
N HIS A 189 18.98 22.82 8.60
CA HIS A 189 20.37 23.17 8.32
C HIS A 189 21.29 21.96 8.33
N TYR A 190 21.17 21.08 9.34
CA TYR A 190 22.00 19.89 9.42
C TYR A 190 21.78 18.93 8.23
N ILE A 191 20.54 18.75 7.79
CA ILE A 191 20.21 17.83 6.70
C ILE A 191 20.70 18.37 5.36
N HIS A 192 20.58 19.67 5.10
CA HIS A 192 21.00 20.26 3.82
C HIS A 192 22.49 20.55 3.74
N GLU A 193 23.14 20.85 4.87
CA GLU A 193 24.57 21.21 4.96
C GLU A 193 25.24 20.45 6.13
N PRO A 194 25.25 19.09 6.10
CA PRO A 194 25.84 18.33 7.21
C PRO A 194 27.33 18.56 7.31
N PRO A 195 27.90 18.63 8.53
CA PRO A 195 29.32 18.76 8.74
C PRO A 195 30.05 17.52 8.19
N ILE A 196 31.37 17.66 7.95
CA ILE A 196 32.17 16.61 7.32
C ILE A 196 32.27 15.33 8.15
N ASP A 197 32.22 15.46 9.46
CA ASP A 197 32.24 14.37 10.45
C ASP A 197 30.86 13.74 10.68
N ALA A 198 29.84 14.20 9.96
CA ALA A 198 28.50 13.61 10.04
C ALA A 198 28.51 12.12 9.66
N ASN A 199 27.75 11.33 10.37
CA ASN A 199 27.63 9.90 10.08
C ASN A 199 26.81 9.68 8.80
N MET A 200 27.49 9.50 7.67
CA MET A 200 26.88 9.28 6.36
C MET A 200 25.97 8.05 6.33
N LEU A 201 26.28 6.99 7.08
CA LEU A 201 25.46 5.80 7.12
C LEU A 201 24.08 6.13 7.74
N GLN A 202 24.05 6.86 8.86
CA GLN A 202 22.81 7.29 9.49
C GLN A 202 22.02 8.25 8.57
N LEU A 203 22.70 9.18 7.90
CA LEU A 203 22.05 10.10 6.95
C LEU A 203 21.42 9.36 5.77
N ASN A 204 22.13 8.40 5.17
CA ASN A 204 21.63 7.64 4.04
C ASN A 204 20.50 6.66 4.43
N GLN A 205 20.54 6.16 5.66
CA GLN A 205 19.46 5.32 6.20
C GLN A 205 18.26 6.13 6.73
N GLY A 206 18.36 7.46 6.83
CA GLY A 206 17.33 8.31 7.41
C GLY A 206 17.17 8.16 8.93
N SER A 207 18.16 7.58 9.62
CA SER A 207 18.16 7.34 11.06
C SER A 207 18.86 8.42 11.88
N HIS A 208 19.41 9.46 11.23
CA HIS A 208 20.02 10.58 11.95
C HIS A 208 18.97 11.39 12.73
N PRO A 209 19.23 11.81 13.98
CA PRO A 209 18.25 12.52 14.82
C PRO A 209 17.61 13.74 14.16
N ALA A 210 18.35 14.51 13.35
CA ALA A 210 17.81 15.63 12.60
C ALA A 210 16.74 15.18 11.56
N GLN A 211 16.96 14.05 10.87
CA GLN A 211 15.99 13.48 9.95
C GLN A 211 14.80 12.90 10.70
N GLN A 212 15.06 12.19 11.79
CA GLN A 212 14.02 11.64 12.68
C GLN A 212 13.11 12.74 13.26
N ARG A 213 13.65 13.94 13.49
CA ARG A 213 12.88 15.12 13.89
C ARG A 213 11.82 15.51 12.85
N LEU A 214 12.19 15.53 11.55
CA LEU A 214 11.25 15.86 10.46
C LEU A 214 10.25 14.74 10.21
N ILE A 215 10.73 13.50 10.19
CA ILE A 215 9.89 12.30 10.05
C ILE A 215 8.80 12.28 11.12
N PHE A 216 9.20 12.51 12.38
CA PHE A 216 8.26 12.52 13.49
C PHE A 216 7.23 13.64 13.39
N GLU A 217 7.63 14.85 12.96
CA GLU A 217 6.71 15.96 12.75
C GLU A 217 5.69 15.65 11.65
N GLU A 218 6.12 15.06 10.54
CA GLU A 218 5.23 14.63 9.46
C GLU A 218 4.22 13.58 9.93
N LEU A 219 4.67 12.57 10.68
CA LEU A 219 3.79 11.55 11.25
C LEU A 219 2.78 12.14 12.25
N VAL A 220 3.20 13.10 13.07
CA VAL A 220 2.31 13.84 13.99
C VAL A 220 1.26 14.63 13.19
N ALA A 221 1.66 15.36 12.15
CA ALA A 221 0.72 16.09 11.30
C ALA A 221 -0.30 15.16 10.65
N HIS A 222 0.14 13.99 10.19
CA HIS A 222 -0.75 12.99 9.63
C HIS A 222 -1.75 12.45 10.67
N GLN A 223 -1.29 12.16 11.89
CA GLN A 223 -2.17 11.74 12.97
C GLN A 223 -3.16 12.85 13.39
N ILE A 224 -2.75 14.11 13.40
CA ILE A 224 -3.64 15.26 13.63
C ILE A 224 -4.75 15.28 12.57
N SER A 225 -4.43 15.08 11.29
CA SER A 225 -5.43 15.02 10.21
C SER A 225 -6.47 13.93 10.45
N LEU A 226 -6.03 12.72 10.81
CA LEU A 226 -6.92 11.59 11.09
C LEU A 226 -7.81 11.85 12.32
N LEU A 227 -7.24 12.37 13.40
CA LEU A 227 -7.98 12.68 14.63
C LEU A 227 -8.98 13.83 14.42
N THR A 228 -8.61 14.86 13.67
CA THR A 228 -9.50 15.97 13.34
C THR A 228 -10.68 15.49 12.50
N ARG A 229 -10.44 14.65 11.51
CA ARG A 229 -11.50 14.01 10.71
C ARG A 229 -12.41 13.15 11.58
N ARG A 230 -11.84 12.35 12.47
CA ARG A 230 -12.61 11.54 13.42
C ARG A 230 -13.49 12.40 14.34
N ALA A 231 -12.92 13.49 14.88
CA ALA A 231 -13.67 14.43 15.72
C ALA A 231 -14.82 15.08 14.97
N TYR A 232 -14.61 15.49 13.72
CA TYR A 232 -15.67 16.05 12.85
C TYR A 232 -16.80 15.03 12.61
N ILE A 233 -16.47 13.79 12.29
CA ILE A 233 -17.46 12.74 12.06
C ILE A 233 -18.28 12.47 13.35
N ARG A 234 -17.66 12.50 14.51
CA ARG A 234 -18.32 12.30 15.80
C ARG A 234 -19.30 13.43 16.18
N GLN A 235 -19.25 14.58 15.53
CA GLN A 235 -20.24 15.66 15.72
C GLN A 235 -21.51 15.48 14.89
N ILE A 236 -21.50 14.54 13.94
CA ILE A 236 -22.65 14.25 13.10
C ILE A 236 -23.57 13.31 13.86
N ALA A 237 -24.87 13.53 13.76
CA ALA A 237 -25.86 12.68 14.42
C ALA A 237 -26.01 11.32 13.70
N ALA A 238 -26.13 10.25 14.48
CA ALA A 238 -26.44 8.91 14.01
C ALA A 238 -27.63 8.31 14.76
N PRO A 239 -28.35 7.34 14.16
CA PRO A 239 -29.49 6.71 14.85
C PRO A 239 -29.00 5.83 16.00
N ARG A 240 -29.61 5.96 17.17
CA ARG A 240 -29.35 5.06 18.30
C ARG A 240 -30.16 3.78 18.17
N PHE A 241 -29.49 2.63 18.20
CA PHE A 241 -30.18 1.35 18.16
C PHE A 241 -30.49 0.85 19.58
N SER A 242 -31.72 1.07 20.01
CA SER A 242 -32.24 0.48 21.24
C SER A 242 -32.80 -0.91 20.93
N SER A 243 -31.94 -1.91 20.94
CA SER A 243 -32.28 -3.28 20.58
C SER A 243 -32.62 -4.10 21.82
N SER A 244 -33.70 -4.87 21.75
CA SER A 244 -34.12 -5.87 22.75
C SER A 244 -33.26 -7.14 22.71
N LYS A 245 -32.43 -7.30 21.67
CA LYS A 245 -31.58 -8.49 21.35
C LYS A 245 -32.41 -9.76 21.05
N ILE A 246 -33.70 -9.66 20.84
CA ILE A 246 -34.57 -10.82 20.56
C ILE A 246 -34.25 -11.41 19.20
N LEU A 247 -34.09 -10.56 18.17
CA LEU A 247 -33.78 -11.00 16.82
C LEU A 247 -32.39 -11.66 16.75
N ALA A 248 -31.38 -11.06 17.38
CA ALA A 248 -30.03 -11.62 17.46
C ALA A 248 -30.06 -12.97 18.21
N LYS A 249 -30.82 -13.13 19.28
CA LYS A 249 -30.97 -14.39 20.00
C LYS A 249 -31.63 -15.45 19.13
N LYS A 250 -32.74 -15.14 18.46
CA LYS A 250 -33.44 -16.06 17.54
C LYS A 250 -32.53 -16.50 16.40
N LEU A 251 -31.73 -15.57 15.84
CA LEU A 251 -30.74 -15.90 14.81
C LEU A 251 -29.73 -16.93 15.34
N LEU A 252 -29.13 -16.66 16.50
CA LEU A 252 -28.11 -17.54 17.09
C LEU A 252 -28.66 -18.93 17.46
N GLU A 253 -29.90 -19.03 17.93
CA GLU A 253 -30.58 -20.30 18.22
C GLU A 253 -30.88 -21.12 16.97
N ALA A 254 -31.08 -20.48 15.82
CA ALA A 254 -31.32 -21.14 14.54
C ALA A 254 -30.05 -21.64 13.85
N LEU A 255 -28.86 -21.21 14.30
CA LEU A 255 -27.58 -21.61 13.69
C LEU A 255 -27.05 -22.92 14.27
N PRO A 256 -26.43 -23.81 13.43
CA PRO A 256 -25.93 -25.11 13.88
C PRO A 256 -24.59 -25.04 14.63
N PHE A 257 -24.11 -23.84 14.97
CA PHE A 257 -22.81 -23.60 15.61
C PHE A 257 -22.89 -22.46 16.63
N GLN A 258 -21.94 -22.44 17.56
CA GLN A 258 -21.84 -21.40 18.57
C GLN A 258 -20.76 -20.37 18.20
N MET A 259 -20.94 -19.13 18.68
CA MET A 259 -19.95 -18.06 18.55
C MET A 259 -18.68 -18.36 19.36
N THR A 260 -17.52 -18.02 18.78
CA THR A 260 -16.25 -17.98 19.53
C THR A 260 -16.24 -16.80 20.53
N ASN A 261 -15.29 -16.84 21.48
CA ASN A 261 -15.16 -15.72 22.44
C ASN A 261 -14.75 -14.43 21.75
N ALA A 262 -13.90 -14.49 20.73
CA ALA A 262 -13.52 -13.32 19.92
C ALA A 262 -14.74 -12.72 19.20
N GLN A 263 -15.58 -13.54 18.57
CA GLN A 263 -16.81 -13.07 17.93
C GLN A 263 -17.77 -12.41 18.91
N LYS A 264 -17.93 -12.98 20.12
CA LYS A 264 -18.75 -12.39 21.19
C LYS A 264 -18.20 -11.05 21.66
N ARG A 265 -16.87 -10.95 21.83
CA ARG A 265 -16.17 -9.70 22.20
C ARG A 265 -16.42 -8.62 21.17
N VAL A 266 -16.13 -8.90 19.89
CA VAL A 266 -16.30 -7.95 18.78
C VAL A 266 -17.77 -7.54 18.61
N SER A 267 -18.71 -8.48 18.71
CA SER A 267 -20.15 -8.13 18.66
C SER A 267 -20.58 -7.22 19.81
N LYS A 268 -19.99 -7.37 21.00
CA LYS A 268 -20.24 -6.49 22.14
C LYS A 268 -19.69 -5.08 21.90
N GLU A 269 -18.48 -4.95 21.32
CA GLU A 269 -17.88 -3.66 20.95
C GLU A 269 -18.76 -2.93 19.94
N ILE A 270 -19.20 -3.61 18.88
CA ILE A 270 -20.11 -3.06 17.87
C ILE A 270 -21.43 -2.60 18.52
N LEU A 271 -22.01 -3.41 19.40
CA LEU A 271 -23.28 -3.05 20.08
C LEU A 271 -23.11 -1.83 20.99
N GLN A 272 -21.94 -1.62 21.60
CA GLN A 272 -21.66 -0.42 22.38
C GLN A 272 -21.65 0.84 21.50
N ASP A 273 -21.06 0.76 20.31
CA ASP A 273 -21.03 1.87 19.37
C ASP A 273 -22.45 2.18 18.81
N LEU A 274 -23.19 1.15 18.41
CA LEU A 274 -24.53 1.29 17.83
C LEU A 274 -25.55 1.93 18.81
N LYS A 275 -25.25 1.98 20.09
CA LYS A 275 -26.04 2.65 21.12
C LYS A 275 -25.75 4.15 21.27
N GLN A 276 -24.69 4.63 20.65
CA GLN A 276 -24.32 6.04 20.69
C GLN A 276 -25.15 6.84 19.67
N ASP A 277 -25.17 8.16 19.85
CA ASP A 277 -25.77 9.11 18.90
C ASP A 277 -24.76 9.60 17.84
N GLN A 278 -23.61 8.97 17.80
CA GLN A 278 -22.50 9.25 16.87
C GLN A 278 -22.35 8.09 15.88
N PRO A 279 -21.98 8.34 14.63
CA PRO A 279 -21.77 7.28 13.67
C PRO A 279 -20.67 6.31 14.12
N MET A 280 -20.99 5.04 14.20
CA MET A 280 -19.96 4.01 14.29
C MET A 280 -19.18 3.96 12.98
N LEU A 281 -17.87 4.04 13.06
CA LEU A 281 -16.93 3.75 11.98
C LEU A 281 -15.99 2.65 12.46
N ARG A 282 -16.29 1.38 12.16
CA ARG A 282 -15.54 0.26 12.71
C ARG A 282 -15.05 -0.70 11.65
N LEU A 283 -13.75 -1.03 11.71
CA LEU A 283 -13.11 -2.05 10.91
C LEU A 283 -13.03 -3.37 11.69
N VAL A 284 -13.66 -4.41 11.19
CA VAL A 284 -13.54 -5.78 11.72
C VAL A 284 -12.54 -6.55 10.87
N GLN A 285 -11.43 -6.90 11.49
CA GLN A 285 -10.40 -7.71 10.89
C GLN A 285 -10.46 -9.15 11.42
N GLY A 286 -10.10 -10.08 10.59
CA GLY A 286 -9.99 -11.48 10.97
C GLY A 286 -9.64 -12.33 9.77
N ASP A 287 -9.02 -13.44 10.02
CA ASP A 287 -8.58 -14.36 8.97
C ASP A 287 -9.74 -14.87 8.10
N VAL A 288 -9.41 -15.46 6.95
CA VAL A 288 -10.40 -16.10 6.08
C VAL A 288 -11.15 -17.19 6.86
N GLY A 289 -12.49 -17.06 6.94
CA GLY A 289 -13.33 -17.99 7.68
C GLY A 289 -13.38 -17.77 9.20
N ALA A 290 -12.88 -16.67 9.75
CA ALA A 290 -13.02 -16.30 11.17
C ALA A 290 -14.49 -15.98 11.57
N GLY A 291 -15.42 -15.95 10.61
CA GLY A 291 -16.85 -15.72 10.86
C GLY A 291 -17.25 -14.25 10.96
N LYS A 292 -16.54 -13.35 10.29
CA LYS A 292 -16.88 -11.92 10.18
C LYS A 292 -18.34 -11.69 9.75
N THR A 293 -18.82 -12.49 8.80
CA THR A 293 -20.20 -12.42 8.28
C THR A 293 -21.25 -12.65 9.38
N LEU A 294 -20.98 -13.51 10.36
CA LEU A 294 -21.86 -13.73 11.50
C LEU A 294 -21.92 -12.48 12.40
N VAL A 295 -20.76 -11.88 12.67
CA VAL A 295 -20.69 -10.63 13.46
C VAL A 295 -21.45 -9.50 12.76
N ALA A 296 -21.35 -9.39 11.44
CA ALA A 296 -22.12 -8.46 10.63
C ALA A 296 -23.64 -8.73 10.68
N ALA A 297 -24.03 -10.00 10.64
CA ALA A 297 -25.45 -10.38 10.78
C ALA A 297 -26.02 -10.01 12.17
N ILE A 298 -25.24 -10.15 13.23
CA ILE A 298 -25.64 -9.72 14.58
C ILE A 298 -25.80 -8.19 14.63
N ALA A 299 -24.88 -7.43 14.03
CA ALA A 299 -25.00 -5.98 13.92
C ALA A 299 -26.27 -5.59 13.14
N ALA A 300 -26.57 -6.29 12.04
CA ALA A 300 -27.79 -6.10 11.26
C ALA A 300 -29.05 -6.38 12.11
N CYS A 301 -29.08 -7.42 12.94
CA CYS A 301 -30.21 -7.68 13.85
C CYS A 301 -30.52 -6.47 14.74
N HIS A 302 -29.51 -5.79 15.25
CA HIS A 302 -29.70 -4.62 16.13
C HIS A 302 -30.30 -3.42 15.40
N ALA A 303 -29.88 -3.18 14.14
CA ALA A 303 -30.46 -2.13 13.32
C ALA A 303 -31.93 -2.44 12.95
N LEU A 304 -32.18 -3.68 12.52
CA LEU A 304 -33.53 -4.15 12.14
C LEU A 304 -34.53 -4.12 13.30
N GLU A 305 -34.11 -4.51 14.50
CA GLU A 305 -34.93 -4.39 15.71
C GLU A 305 -35.25 -2.95 16.08
N ALA A 306 -34.40 -2.01 15.71
CA ALA A 306 -34.58 -0.58 15.91
C ALA A 306 -35.36 0.09 14.75
N ASP A 307 -35.93 -0.70 13.84
CA ASP A 307 -36.68 -0.25 12.66
C ASP A 307 -35.86 0.60 11.67
N TRP A 308 -34.57 0.22 11.47
CA TRP A 308 -33.70 0.82 10.51
C TRP A 308 -33.26 -0.19 9.41
N GLN A 309 -33.16 0.28 8.17
CA GLN A 309 -32.70 -0.52 7.07
C GLN A 309 -31.19 -0.75 7.15
N VAL A 310 -30.75 -1.89 6.61
CA VAL A 310 -29.37 -2.32 6.54
C VAL A 310 -28.95 -2.53 5.07
N ALA A 311 -27.85 -1.96 4.66
CA ALA A 311 -27.22 -2.22 3.37
C ALA A 311 -25.93 -3.01 3.55
N LEU A 312 -25.79 -4.17 2.89
CA LEU A 312 -24.57 -4.95 2.83
C LEU A 312 -24.01 -4.91 1.42
N MET A 313 -22.77 -4.46 1.30
CA MET A 313 -22.08 -4.34 0.04
C MET A 313 -20.87 -5.26 -0.06
N ALA A 314 -20.70 -5.87 -1.22
CA ALA A 314 -19.50 -6.61 -1.59
C ALA A 314 -18.95 -6.17 -2.95
N PRO A 315 -17.61 -6.29 -3.20
CA PRO A 315 -16.97 -5.73 -4.38
C PRO A 315 -17.29 -6.47 -5.68
N THR A 316 -17.65 -7.74 -5.61
CA THR A 316 -17.96 -8.57 -6.78
C THR A 316 -19.36 -9.18 -6.67
N GLU A 317 -19.98 -9.45 -7.81
CA GLU A 317 -21.32 -10.05 -7.84
C GLU A 317 -21.36 -11.42 -7.18
N ILE A 318 -20.34 -12.25 -7.38
CA ILE A 318 -20.24 -13.59 -6.78
C ILE A 318 -20.24 -13.50 -5.25
N LEU A 319 -19.44 -12.60 -4.69
CA LEU A 319 -19.36 -12.42 -3.24
C LEU A 319 -20.67 -11.81 -2.69
N ALA A 320 -21.23 -10.83 -3.38
CA ALA A 320 -22.49 -10.22 -3.00
C ALA A 320 -23.65 -11.23 -3.04
N GLU A 321 -23.72 -12.08 -4.06
CA GLU A 321 -24.71 -13.14 -4.17
C GLU A 321 -24.56 -14.18 -3.04
N GLN A 322 -23.32 -14.54 -2.71
CA GLN A 322 -23.07 -15.43 -1.56
C GLN A 322 -23.58 -14.81 -0.25
N HIS A 323 -23.34 -13.54 -0.03
CA HIS A 323 -23.91 -12.83 1.13
C HIS A 323 -25.44 -12.80 1.06
N TYR A 324 -26.01 -12.49 -0.11
CA TYR A 324 -27.46 -12.48 -0.29
C TYR A 324 -28.08 -13.83 0.08
N LEU A 325 -27.56 -14.94 -0.45
CA LEU A 325 -28.09 -16.28 -0.14
C LEU A 325 -27.95 -16.62 1.35
N ASN A 326 -26.82 -16.28 1.99
CA ASN A 326 -26.60 -16.52 3.41
C ASN A 326 -27.57 -15.69 4.26
N PHE A 327 -27.69 -14.38 3.98
CA PHE A 327 -28.57 -13.49 4.72
C PHE A 327 -30.05 -13.82 4.49
N LYS A 328 -30.43 -14.16 3.28
CA LYS A 328 -31.76 -14.65 2.95
C LYS A 328 -32.13 -15.87 3.78
N ARG A 329 -31.24 -16.88 3.80
CA ARG A 329 -31.41 -18.10 4.60
C ARG A 329 -31.55 -17.83 6.10
N TRP A 330 -30.84 -16.82 6.62
CA TRP A 330 -30.84 -16.49 8.05
C TRP A 330 -31.98 -15.59 8.47
N PHE A 331 -32.40 -14.66 7.63
CA PHE A 331 -33.32 -13.57 8.00
C PHE A 331 -34.76 -13.78 7.52
N GLU A 332 -34.99 -14.41 6.37
CA GLU A 332 -36.38 -14.68 5.91
C GLU A 332 -37.20 -15.56 6.89
N PRO A 333 -36.63 -16.59 7.54
CA PRO A 333 -37.35 -17.35 8.57
C PRO A 333 -37.73 -16.50 9.82
N LEU A 334 -37.05 -15.38 10.00
CA LEU A 334 -37.29 -14.43 11.07
C LEU A 334 -38.29 -13.32 10.68
N GLY A 335 -38.84 -13.38 9.46
CA GLY A 335 -39.79 -12.40 8.93
C GLY A 335 -39.20 -11.12 8.36
N ILE A 336 -37.91 -11.12 8.05
CA ILE A 336 -37.17 -9.98 7.46
C ILE A 336 -37.02 -10.19 5.97
N GLU A 337 -37.52 -9.26 5.16
CA GLU A 337 -37.31 -9.28 3.69
C GLU A 337 -35.91 -8.85 3.32
N VAL A 338 -35.24 -9.69 2.51
CA VAL A 338 -33.89 -9.46 2.00
C VAL A 338 -33.95 -9.18 0.51
N ALA A 339 -33.62 -7.96 0.10
CA ALA A 339 -33.56 -7.56 -1.31
C ALA A 339 -32.16 -7.75 -1.89
N TRP A 340 -32.14 -8.05 -3.19
CA TRP A 340 -30.93 -8.13 -4.02
C TRP A 340 -30.85 -6.96 -4.98
N LEU A 341 -29.70 -6.27 -5.06
CA LEU A 341 -29.46 -5.20 -6.03
C LEU A 341 -28.05 -5.27 -6.62
N SER A 342 -27.96 -5.54 -7.92
CA SER A 342 -26.66 -5.60 -8.63
C SER A 342 -26.67 -4.75 -9.91
N GLY A 343 -25.46 -4.43 -10.40
CA GLY A 343 -25.32 -3.64 -11.64
C GLY A 343 -25.84 -4.33 -12.91
N LYS A 344 -25.97 -5.66 -12.89
CA LYS A 344 -26.51 -6.44 -14.03
C LYS A 344 -28.04 -6.53 -14.03
N GLN A 345 -28.67 -6.33 -12.88
CA GLN A 345 -30.12 -6.35 -12.77
C GLN A 345 -30.71 -5.18 -13.56
N LYS A 346 -31.60 -5.46 -14.50
CA LYS A 346 -32.22 -4.46 -15.40
C LYS A 346 -33.75 -4.61 -15.48
N GLY A 347 -34.41 -3.57 -15.96
CA GLY A 347 -35.86 -3.60 -16.26
C GLY A 347 -36.73 -3.70 -15.02
N LYS A 348 -37.86 -4.42 -15.13
CA LYS A 348 -38.90 -4.49 -14.08
C LYS A 348 -38.38 -5.02 -12.74
N ALA A 349 -37.51 -6.02 -12.74
CA ALA A 349 -36.99 -6.62 -11.53
C ALA A 349 -36.13 -5.62 -10.71
N ARG A 350 -35.33 -4.79 -11.39
CA ARG A 350 -34.56 -3.73 -10.73
C ARG A 350 -35.48 -2.64 -10.17
N ALA A 351 -36.42 -2.15 -11.00
CA ALA A 351 -37.36 -1.13 -10.58
C ALA A 351 -38.21 -1.58 -9.36
N GLN A 352 -38.61 -2.84 -9.32
CA GLN A 352 -39.34 -3.41 -8.19
C GLN A 352 -38.46 -3.48 -6.92
N ALA A 353 -37.19 -3.89 -7.04
CA ALA A 353 -36.27 -3.91 -5.91
C ALA A 353 -36.01 -2.49 -5.37
N GLU A 354 -35.76 -1.52 -6.25
CA GLU A 354 -35.59 -0.11 -5.88
C GLU A 354 -36.85 0.46 -5.18
N GLN A 355 -38.05 0.11 -5.67
CA GLN A 355 -39.31 0.52 -5.03
C GLN A 355 -39.50 -0.10 -3.64
N HIS A 356 -39.24 -1.40 -3.46
CA HIS A 356 -39.30 -2.05 -2.15
C HIS A 356 -38.29 -1.47 -1.16
N ILE A 357 -37.10 -1.07 -1.61
CA ILE A 357 -36.09 -0.39 -0.77
C ILE A 357 -36.62 0.98 -0.33
N LYS A 358 -37.14 1.76 -1.28
CA LYS A 358 -37.66 3.11 -1.02
C LYS A 358 -38.89 3.12 -0.09
N GLU A 359 -39.77 2.14 -0.18
CA GLU A 359 -40.93 1.99 0.63
C GLU A 359 -40.64 1.38 2.01
N GLY A 360 -39.42 0.90 2.26
CA GLY A 360 -38.99 0.26 3.49
C GLY A 360 -39.48 -1.18 3.67
N HIS A 361 -40.10 -1.79 2.67
CA HIS A 361 -40.47 -3.20 2.68
C HIS A 361 -39.22 -4.08 2.75
N ALA A 362 -38.21 -3.82 1.88
CA ALA A 362 -36.92 -4.45 1.97
C ALA A 362 -36.13 -3.83 3.13
N GLN A 363 -36.10 -4.54 4.24
CA GLN A 363 -35.42 -4.09 5.46
C GLN A 363 -33.89 -4.33 5.40
N LEU A 364 -33.46 -5.38 4.69
CA LEU A 364 -32.06 -5.71 4.48
C LEU A 364 -31.80 -5.79 2.97
N VAL A 365 -30.78 -5.06 2.50
CA VAL A 365 -30.43 -4.98 1.09
C VAL A 365 -28.99 -5.45 0.89
N VAL A 366 -28.80 -6.44 0.04
CA VAL A 366 -27.47 -6.96 -0.30
C VAL A 366 -27.18 -6.66 -1.77
N GLY A 367 -25.98 -6.18 -2.08
CA GLY A 367 -25.63 -5.88 -3.46
C GLY A 367 -24.18 -5.51 -3.68
N THR A 368 -23.94 -4.98 -4.88
CA THR A 368 -22.63 -4.47 -5.29
C THR A 368 -22.60 -2.94 -5.22
N HIS A 369 -21.64 -2.30 -5.88
CA HIS A 369 -21.60 -0.83 -6.04
C HIS A 369 -22.90 -0.20 -6.57
N ALA A 370 -23.84 -0.99 -7.09
CA ALA A 370 -25.14 -0.52 -7.50
C ALA A 370 -25.94 0.15 -6.36
N LEU A 371 -25.65 -0.22 -5.11
CA LEU A 371 -26.27 0.39 -3.91
C LEU A 371 -25.92 1.88 -3.73
N PHE A 372 -24.81 2.35 -4.33
CA PHE A 372 -24.37 3.75 -4.25
C PHE A 372 -24.98 4.67 -5.30
N GLN A 373 -25.59 4.12 -6.35
CA GLN A 373 -26.14 4.91 -7.44
C GLN A 373 -27.22 5.85 -6.91
N ASP A 374 -27.29 7.07 -7.45
CA ASP A 374 -28.17 8.13 -6.97
C ASP A 374 -29.65 7.77 -7.02
N ASN A 375 -30.02 6.89 -7.96
CA ASN A 375 -31.39 6.41 -8.11
C ASN A 375 -31.84 5.40 -7.03
N VAL A 376 -30.94 4.91 -6.20
CA VAL A 376 -31.28 4.02 -5.07
C VAL A 376 -31.54 4.86 -3.83
N GLU A 377 -32.77 4.97 -3.43
CA GLU A 377 -33.22 5.69 -2.24
C GLU A 377 -33.63 4.71 -1.15
N PHE A 378 -33.13 4.92 0.07
CA PHE A 378 -33.55 4.15 1.25
C PHE A 378 -34.60 4.91 2.03
N SER A 379 -35.57 4.22 2.59
CA SER A 379 -36.56 4.81 3.48
C SER A 379 -35.93 5.27 4.80
N LYS A 380 -35.05 4.42 5.38
CA LYS A 380 -34.51 4.63 6.74
C LYS A 380 -33.18 3.90 6.91
N LEU A 381 -32.14 4.26 6.13
CA LEU A 381 -30.84 3.60 6.19
C LEU A 381 -30.10 3.93 7.49
N GLY A 382 -29.86 2.93 8.34
CA GLY A 382 -29.18 3.11 9.64
C GLY A 382 -27.84 2.40 9.74
N LEU A 383 -27.61 1.33 8.99
CA LEU A 383 -26.35 0.56 9.03
C LEU A 383 -25.89 0.20 7.63
N VAL A 384 -24.64 0.47 7.35
CA VAL A 384 -23.94 0.05 6.12
C VAL A 384 -22.85 -0.94 6.51
N ILE A 385 -22.84 -2.10 5.87
CA ILE A 385 -21.84 -3.15 6.02
C ILE A 385 -21.09 -3.25 4.72
N ILE A 386 -19.76 -3.14 4.78
CA ILE A 386 -18.87 -3.17 3.60
C ILE A 386 -17.91 -4.34 3.76
N ASP A 387 -17.96 -5.30 2.85
CA ASP A 387 -17.00 -6.41 2.84
C ASP A 387 -15.86 -6.14 1.84
N GLU A 388 -14.63 -6.51 2.19
CA GLU A 388 -13.39 -6.33 1.40
C GLU A 388 -13.14 -4.88 0.95
N GLN A 389 -13.12 -3.97 1.91
CA GLN A 389 -12.99 -2.52 1.70
C GLN A 389 -11.81 -2.10 0.80
N HIS A 390 -10.69 -2.83 0.82
CA HIS A 390 -9.49 -2.48 0.05
C HIS A 390 -9.73 -2.38 -1.47
N ARG A 391 -10.87 -2.85 -1.96
CA ARG A 391 -11.31 -2.76 -3.35
C ARG A 391 -12.21 -1.56 -3.67
N PHE A 392 -12.49 -0.69 -2.69
CA PHE A 392 -13.37 0.47 -2.85
C PHE A 392 -12.63 1.79 -2.67
N GLY A 393 -12.92 2.76 -3.55
CA GLY A 393 -12.40 4.12 -3.47
C GLY A 393 -13.04 4.97 -2.35
N VAL A 394 -12.39 6.08 -2.01
CA VAL A 394 -12.87 7.05 -0.99
C VAL A 394 -14.24 7.62 -1.37
N ASP A 395 -14.44 7.96 -2.64
CA ASP A 395 -15.68 8.55 -3.15
C ASP A 395 -16.91 7.65 -2.97
N GLN A 396 -16.72 6.33 -3.05
CA GLN A 396 -17.80 5.37 -2.89
C GLN A 396 -18.26 5.26 -1.43
N ARG A 397 -17.35 5.44 -0.48
CA ARG A 397 -17.68 5.49 0.96
C ARG A 397 -18.49 6.72 1.32
N LEU A 398 -18.15 7.85 0.69
CA LEU A 398 -18.87 9.10 0.85
C LEU A 398 -20.30 9.04 0.31
N ALA A 399 -20.50 8.42 -0.85
CA ALA A 399 -21.81 8.28 -1.46
C ALA A 399 -22.81 7.56 -0.53
N LEU A 400 -22.36 6.52 0.22
CA LEU A 400 -23.21 5.86 1.21
C LEU A 400 -23.52 6.72 2.44
N ARG A 401 -22.55 7.52 2.87
CA ARG A 401 -22.74 8.44 3.98
C ARG A 401 -23.87 9.45 3.69
N ASN A 402 -23.91 9.92 2.44
CA ASN A 402 -24.90 10.91 1.99
C ASN A 402 -26.30 10.32 1.77
N LYS A 403 -26.48 8.98 1.87
CA LYS A 403 -27.79 8.30 1.77
C LYS A 403 -28.52 8.17 3.10
N GLY A 404 -28.03 8.80 4.15
CA GLY A 404 -28.74 8.94 5.42
C GLY A 404 -30.03 9.76 5.26
N VAL A 405 -31.01 9.49 6.12
CA VAL A 405 -32.30 10.14 6.12
C VAL A 405 -32.41 11.08 7.32
N ASP A 406 -33.06 12.23 7.16
CA ASP A 406 -33.42 13.16 8.24
C ASP A 406 -32.27 13.63 9.13
N GLN A 407 -31.14 14.03 8.59
CA GLN A 407 -29.93 14.50 9.31
C GLN A 407 -29.11 13.39 10.00
N PHE A 408 -29.51 12.13 9.91
CA PHE A 408 -28.71 11.02 10.45
C PHE A 408 -27.77 10.44 9.42
N THR A 409 -26.52 10.23 9.85
CA THR A 409 -25.54 9.46 9.07
C THR A 409 -25.58 8.00 9.50
N PRO A 410 -25.66 7.03 8.57
CA PRO A 410 -25.68 5.61 8.92
C PRO A 410 -24.38 5.17 9.57
N HIS A 411 -24.46 4.23 10.51
CA HIS A 411 -23.30 3.53 11.04
C HIS A 411 -22.61 2.73 9.94
N GLN A 412 -21.29 2.62 9.99
CA GLN A 412 -20.50 1.88 9.02
C GLN A 412 -19.69 0.76 9.69
N LEU A 413 -19.92 -0.45 9.25
CA LEU A 413 -19.17 -1.64 9.63
C LEU A 413 -18.38 -2.15 8.43
N VAL A 414 -17.10 -2.06 8.51
CA VAL A 414 -16.17 -2.48 7.44
C VAL A 414 -15.56 -3.80 7.82
N MET A 415 -15.47 -4.73 6.87
CA MET A 415 -14.85 -6.03 7.07
C MET A 415 -13.71 -6.25 6.09
N THR A 416 -12.66 -6.92 6.52
CA THR A 416 -11.59 -7.39 5.64
C THR A 416 -11.12 -8.78 6.04
N ALA A 417 -10.86 -9.64 5.04
CA ALA A 417 -10.26 -10.95 5.23
C ALA A 417 -8.73 -10.91 5.15
N THR A 418 -8.15 -9.80 4.70
CA THR A 418 -6.71 -9.58 4.81
C THR A 418 -6.43 -8.94 6.17
N PRO A 419 -5.74 -9.62 7.08
CA PRO A 419 -5.25 -8.96 8.25
C PRO A 419 -4.34 -7.79 7.85
N ILE A 420 -4.61 -6.63 8.42
CA ILE A 420 -3.80 -5.43 8.21
C ILE A 420 -2.92 -5.27 9.43
N PRO A 421 -1.58 -5.20 9.28
CA PRO A 421 -0.70 -4.93 10.41
C PRO A 421 -1.18 -3.71 11.21
N ARG A 422 -1.08 -3.79 12.54
CA ARG A 422 -1.62 -2.77 13.44
C ARG A 422 -1.07 -1.37 13.14
N THR A 423 0.21 -1.29 12.81
CA THR A 423 0.91 -0.05 12.44
C THR A 423 0.32 0.56 11.17
N LEU A 424 0.08 -0.28 10.16
CA LEU A 424 -0.53 0.15 8.91
C LEU A 424 -2.01 0.53 9.10
N ALA A 425 -2.74 -0.16 9.97
CA ALA A 425 -4.10 0.19 10.32
C ALA A 425 -4.20 1.57 10.98
N MET A 426 -3.25 1.92 11.87
CA MET A 426 -3.19 3.24 12.51
C MET A 426 -2.88 4.38 11.54
N SER A 427 -2.16 4.12 10.46
CA SER A 427 -1.81 5.14 9.46
C SER A 427 -2.85 5.26 8.35
N ALA A 428 -3.37 4.14 7.85
CA ALA A 428 -4.28 4.11 6.69
C ALA A 428 -5.77 4.20 7.07
N TYR A 429 -6.11 3.71 8.26
CA TYR A 429 -7.48 3.60 8.77
C TYR A 429 -7.63 4.18 10.18
N GLY A 430 -6.80 5.15 10.55
CA GLY A 430 -6.81 5.75 11.89
C GLY A 430 -8.08 6.52 12.24
N ASP A 431 -8.94 6.75 11.24
CA ASP A 431 -10.31 7.26 11.41
C ASP A 431 -11.33 6.18 11.82
N LEU A 432 -10.97 4.88 11.72
CA LEU A 432 -11.82 3.75 12.09
C LEU A 432 -11.41 3.16 13.45
N ASP A 433 -12.39 2.78 14.25
CA ASP A 433 -12.19 1.91 15.40
C ASP A 433 -11.93 0.47 14.89
N THR A 434 -10.94 -0.22 15.44
CA THR A 434 -10.56 -1.55 14.94
C THR A 434 -10.92 -2.64 15.93
N SER A 435 -11.56 -3.71 15.45
CA SER A 435 -11.83 -4.94 16.18
C SER A 435 -11.22 -6.13 15.48
N ILE A 436 -10.60 -7.03 16.24
CA ILE A 436 -9.89 -8.20 15.70
C ILE A 436 -10.59 -9.48 16.15
N ILE A 437 -10.93 -10.35 15.19
CA ILE A 437 -11.36 -11.72 15.46
C ILE A 437 -10.12 -12.61 15.35
N ASP A 438 -9.50 -12.87 16.49
CA ASP A 438 -8.26 -13.61 16.66
C ASP A 438 -8.46 -15.10 16.98
N GLU A 439 -9.67 -15.61 16.83
CA GLU A 439 -10.03 -17.02 17.00
C GLU A 439 -10.69 -17.56 15.73
N LEU A 440 -10.32 -18.77 15.36
CA LEU A 440 -11.01 -19.52 14.32
C LEU A 440 -12.19 -20.32 14.90
N PRO A 441 -13.28 -20.52 14.14
CA PRO A 441 -14.40 -21.35 14.57
C PRO A 441 -13.97 -22.78 14.93
N PRO A 442 -14.64 -23.42 15.91
CA PRO A 442 -14.36 -24.81 16.26
C PRO A 442 -14.50 -25.76 15.07
N GLY A 443 -13.64 -26.77 15.01
CA GLY A 443 -13.65 -27.79 13.96
C GLY A 443 -12.80 -27.45 12.73
N ARG A 444 -12.12 -26.31 12.71
CA ARG A 444 -11.16 -25.99 11.66
C ARG A 444 -9.79 -26.55 11.97
N THR A 445 -9.23 -27.33 11.03
CA THR A 445 -7.90 -27.92 11.16
C THR A 445 -6.84 -27.02 10.50
N PRO A 446 -5.63 -26.91 11.08
CA PRO A 446 -4.52 -26.20 10.44
C PRO A 446 -4.21 -26.78 9.07
N ILE A 447 -3.96 -25.92 8.09
CA ILE A 447 -3.62 -26.32 6.73
C ILE A 447 -2.12 -26.64 6.67
N GLN A 448 -1.77 -27.86 6.27
CA GLN A 448 -0.37 -28.23 6.06
C GLN A 448 0.12 -27.63 4.73
N THR A 449 1.08 -26.72 4.79
CA THR A 449 1.64 -26.08 3.62
C THR A 449 3.01 -26.69 3.30
N VAL A 450 3.21 -27.08 2.03
CA VAL A 450 4.47 -27.63 1.52
C VAL A 450 4.93 -26.81 0.30
N THR A 451 6.23 -26.64 0.17
CA THR A 451 6.87 -25.99 -0.98
C THR A 451 7.57 -27.05 -1.84
N ILE A 452 7.28 -27.07 -3.13
CA ILE A 452 7.75 -28.12 -4.05
C ILE A 452 8.34 -27.45 -5.29
N PRO A 453 9.56 -27.84 -5.75
CA PRO A 453 10.08 -27.35 -7.01
C PRO A 453 9.18 -27.72 -8.19
N LEU A 454 9.03 -26.80 -9.15
CA LEU A 454 8.17 -27.02 -10.32
C LEU A 454 8.56 -28.24 -11.16
N ASP A 455 9.83 -28.64 -11.12
CA ASP A 455 10.34 -29.86 -11.78
C ASP A 455 9.62 -31.14 -11.30
N ARG A 456 9.04 -31.11 -10.10
CA ARG A 456 8.23 -32.19 -9.54
C ARG A 456 6.72 -32.04 -9.73
N ARG A 457 6.31 -31.13 -10.62
CA ARG A 457 4.89 -30.87 -10.94
C ARG A 457 4.13 -32.13 -11.30
N GLU A 458 4.80 -33.01 -12.05
CA GLU A 458 4.25 -34.27 -12.51
C GLU A 458 3.86 -35.24 -11.36
N GLU A 459 4.74 -35.37 -10.38
CA GLU A 459 4.46 -36.21 -9.19
C GLU A 459 3.28 -35.66 -8.38
N VAL A 460 3.21 -34.33 -8.28
CA VAL A 460 2.10 -33.64 -7.61
C VAL A 460 0.79 -33.90 -8.35
N LEU A 461 0.79 -33.77 -9.67
CA LEU A 461 -0.39 -33.99 -10.51
C LEU A 461 -0.95 -35.40 -10.35
N GLN A 462 -0.10 -36.41 -10.44
CA GLN A 462 -0.50 -37.82 -10.24
C GLN A 462 -1.12 -38.06 -8.86
N ARG A 463 -0.52 -37.47 -7.82
CA ARG A 463 -1.00 -37.60 -6.45
C ARG A 463 -2.35 -36.89 -6.25
N ILE A 464 -2.54 -35.74 -6.85
CA ILE A 464 -3.81 -35.00 -6.78
C ILE A 464 -4.90 -35.74 -7.54
N ALA A 465 -4.63 -36.21 -8.76
CA ALA A 465 -5.59 -37.00 -9.53
C ALA A 465 -6.07 -38.23 -8.77
N LYS A 466 -5.14 -38.97 -8.12
CA LYS A 466 -5.48 -40.10 -7.27
C LYS A 466 -6.41 -39.70 -6.10
N ASN A 467 -6.08 -38.61 -5.37
CA ASN A 467 -6.90 -38.15 -4.26
C ASN A 467 -8.31 -37.71 -4.74
N CYS A 468 -8.39 -37.06 -5.91
CA CYS A 468 -9.66 -36.65 -6.50
C CYS A 468 -10.53 -37.88 -6.90
N LEU A 469 -9.94 -38.91 -7.46
CA LEU A 469 -10.64 -40.15 -7.78
C LEU A 469 -11.11 -40.90 -6.53
N GLU A 470 -10.42 -40.71 -5.38
CA GLU A 470 -10.83 -41.22 -4.05
C GLU A 470 -11.94 -40.36 -3.41
N GLY A 471 -12.48 -39.32 -4.10
CA GLY A 471 -13.62 -38.53 -3.67
C GLY A 471 -13.26 -37.20 -2.98
N LYS A 472 -11.98 -36.81 -2.90
CA LYS A 472 -11.58 -35.49 -2.43
C LYS A 472 -11.73 -34.43 -3.54
N GLN A 473 -11.91 -33.17 -3.13
CA GLN A 473 -11.88 -32.08 -4.07
C GLN A 473 -10.61 -31.22 -3.93
N ALA A 474 -10.09 -30.79 -5.09
CA ALA A 474 -8.86 -30.00 -5.15
C ALA A 474 -9.02 -28.75 -6.02
N TYR A 475 -8.33 -27.68 -5.63
CA TYR A 475 -8.06 -26.51 -6.46
C TYR A 475 -6.67 -26.62 -7.07
N TRP A 476 -6.56 -26.24 -8.33
CA TRP A 476 -5.29 -26.08 -9.05
C TRP A 476 -5.22 -24.69 -9.65
N VAL A 477 -4.40 -23.82 -9.06
CA VAL A 477 -4.27 -22.42 -9.44
C VAL A 477 -3.09 -22.23 -10.38
N CYS A 478 -3.38 -21.78 -11.61
CA CYS A 478 -2.38 -21.47 -12.62
C CYS A 478 -2.07 -19.97 -12.59
N THR A 479 -0.78 -19.64 -12.49
CA THR A 479 -0.27 -18.26 -12.58
C THR A 479 0.88 -18.19 -13.56
N LEU A 480 0.99 -17.11 -14.36
CA LEU A 480 2.05 -16.92 -15.34
C LEU A 480 3.02 -15.78 -14.99
N VAL A 481 4.08 -15.71 -15.82
CA VAL A 481 5.26 -14.82 -15.68
C VAL A 481 4.92 -13.35 -15.88
N GLU A 482 3.95 -13.03 -16.74
CA GLU A 482 3.51 -11.67 -17.04
C GLU A 482 2.12 -11.44 -16.45
N GLN A 483 1.91 -10.31 -15.79
CA GLN A 483 0.60 -9.90 -15.24
C GLN A 483 -0.38 -9.55 -16.36
N SER A 484 -0.84 -10.57 -17.08
CA SER A 484 -1.83 -10.45 -18.13
C SER A 484 -2.93 -11.48 -17.92
N GLU A 485 -4.15 -11.01 -17.64
CA GLU A 485 -5.35 -11.89 -17.54
C GLU A 485 -5.53 -12.80 -18.76
N THR A 486 -4.99 -12.37 -19.91
CA THR A 486 -5.02 -13.13 -21.18
C THR A 486 -4.11 -14.35 -21.12
N LEU A 487 -2.91 -14.18 -20.61
CA LEU A 487 -1.91 -15.24 -20.53
C LEU A 487 -2.25 -16.24 -19.40
N ASP A 488 -2.74 -15.74 -18.26
CA ASP A 488 -3.20 -16.60 -17.16
C ASP A 488 -4.38 -17.48 -17.59
N ALA A 489 -5.32 -16.93 -18.36
CA ALA A 489 -6.44 -17.70 -18.93
C ALA A 489 -5.94 -18.81 -19.86
N GLN A 490 -5.00 -18.51 -20.77
CA GLN A 490 -4.41 -19.49 -21.67
C GLN A 490 -3.65 -20.61 -20.93
N ALA A 491 -2.93 -20.28 -19.87
CA ALA A 491 -2.25 -21.27 -19.04
C ALA A 491 -3.23 -22.20 -18.33
N ALA A 492 -4.31 -21.65 -17.79
CA ALA A 492 -5.35 -22.45 -17.15
C ALA A 492 -6.06 -23.36 -18.17
N GLU A 493 -6.34 -22.85 -19.38
CA GLU A 493 -6.92 -23.64 -20.48
C GLU A 493 -5.98 -24.77 -20.92
N ALA A 494 -4.67 -24.49 -21.09
CA ALA A 494 -3.66 -25.49 -21.46
C ALA A 494 -3.55 -26.58 -20.40
N THR A 495 -3.46 -26.20 -19.12
CA THR A 495 -3.44 -27.14 -18.00
C THR A 495 -4.72 -27.97 -17.92
N TYR A 496 -5.88 -27.37 -18.20
CA TYR A 496 -7.16 -28.09 -18.26
C TYR A 496 -7.16 -29.16 -19.36
N GLN A 497 -6.69 -28.85 -20.57
CA GLN A 497 -6.63 -29.83 -21.67
C GLN A 497 -5.61 -30.94 -21.35
N GLU A 498 -4.43 -30.61 -20.88
CA GLU A 498 -3.40 -31.57 -20.46
C GLU A 498 -3.96 -32.59 -19.45
N ILE A 499 -4.62 -32.10 -18.39
CA ILE A 499 -5.10 -32.99 -17.32
C ILE A 499 -6.31 -33.80 -17.80
N LYS A 500 -7.18 -33.24 -18.61
CA LYS A 500 -8.35 -33.91 -19.18
C LYS A 500 -7.98 -35.07 -20.10
N GLU A 501 -6.97 -34.87 -20.96
CA GLU A 501 -6.47 -35.91 -21.86
C GLU A 501 -5.80 -37.06 -21.09
N ARG A 502 -5.13 -36.72 -20.01
CA ARG A 502 -4.34 -37.65 -19.22
C ARG A 502 -5.15 -38.46 -18.18
N PHE A 503 -6.19 -37.84 -17.65
CA PHE A 503 -7.08 -38.43 -16.65
C PHE A 503 -8.55 -38.31 -17.09
N PRO A 504 -8.98 -39.12 -18.07
CA PRO A 504 -10.32 -38.96 -18.68
C PRO A 504 -11.46 -39.26 -17.70
N ASP A 505 -11.21 -40.02 -16.65
CA ASP A 505 -12.20 -40.35 -15.60
C ASP A 505 -12.38 -39.22 -14.58
N LEU A 506 -11.49 -38.24 -14.57
CA LEU A 506 -11.54 -37.12 -13.63
C LEU A 506 -12.47 -36.01 -14.15
N LYS A 507 -13.48 -35.66 -13.38
CA LYS A 507 -14.37 -34.51 -13.72
C LYS A 507 -13.71 -33.21 -13.29
N ILE A 508 -13.37 -32.40 -14.28
CA ILE A 508 -12.58 -31.17 -14.11
C ILE A 508 -13.44 -29.96 -14.47
N GLY A 509 -13.45 -28.97 -13.60
CA GLY A 509 -13.98 -27.63 -13.89
C GLY A 509 -12.84 -26.66 -14.26
N LEU A 510 -13.14 -25.65 -15.09
CA LEU A 510 -12.23 -24.56 -15.46
C LEU A 510 -12.87 -23.21 -15.17
N VAL A 511 -12.13 -22.31 -14.45
CA VAL A 511 -12.57 -20.95 -14.16
C VAL A 511 -11.43 -19.96 -14.34
N HIS A 512 -11.62 -18.95 -15.19
CA HIS A 512 -10.63 -17.87 -15.38
C HIS A 512 -11.30 -16.51 -15.65
N GLY A 513 -10.53 -15.42 -15.58
CA GLY A 513 -11.02 -14.03 -15.66
C GLY A 513 -11.90 -13.73 -16.86
N LYS A 514 -11.58 -14.27 -18.04
CA LYS A 514 -12.28 -13.99 -19.32
C LYS A 514 -13.62 -14.69 -19.50
N MET A 515 -13.95 -15.70 -18.70
CA MET A 515 -15.26 -16.36 -18.80
C MET A 515 -16.38 -15.41 -18.43
N LYS A 516 -17.54 -15.60 -19.03
CA LYS A 516 -18.77 -14.88 -18.63
C LYS A 516 -19.15 -15.24 -17.19
N ALA A 517 -19.78 -14.30 -16.50
CA ALA A 517 -20.11 -14.50 -15.09
C ALA A 517 -21.03 -15.71 -14.86
N ASP A 518 -22.01 -15.91 -15.74
CA ASP A 518 -22.96 -17.02 -15.64
C ASP A 518 -22.26 -18.37 -15.81
N GLU A 519 -21.26 -18.45 -16.71
CA GLU A 519 -20.43 -19.63 -16.91
C GLU A 519 -19.57 -19.92 -15.67
N LYS A 520 -18.92 -18.87 -15.11
CA LYS A 520 -18.15 -19.00 -13.87
C LYS A 520 -19.02 -19.52 -12.74
N GLN A 521 -20.21 -18.99 -12.60
CA GLN A 521 -21.15 -19.37 -11.57
C GLN A 521 -21.60 -20.83 -11.73
N ALA A 522 -21.92 -21.27 -12.94
CA ALA A 522 -22.31 -22.65 -13.23
C ALA A 522 -21.19 -23.64 -12.87
N VAL A 523 -19.93 -23.35 -13.25
CA VAL A 523 -18.78 -24.21 -12.93
C VAL A 523 -18.51 -24.23 -11.42
N MET A 524 -18.59 -23.08 -10.76
CA MET A 524 -18.38 -23.00 -9.30
C MET A 524 -19.49 -23.74 -8.54
N GLN A 525 -20.74 -23.68 -9.01
CA GLN A 525 -21.84 -24.41 -8.41
C GLN A 525 -21.68 -25.92 -8.60
N ALA A 526 -21.30 -26.36 -9.80
CA ALA A 526 -21.00 -27.77 -10.09
C ALA A 526 -19.86 -28.31 -9.20
N PHE A 527 -18.84 -27.49 -8.95
CA PHE A 527 -17.76 -27.86 -8.03
C PHE A 527 -18.24 -27.92 -6.56
N LYS A 528 -19.04 -26.97 -6.13
CA LYS A 528 -19.63 -26.97 -4.79
C LYS A 528 -20.55 -28.18 -4.56
N ASP A 529 -21.32 -28.59 -5.57
CA ASP A 529 -22.24 -29.72 -5.52
C ASP A 529 -21.52 -31.07 -5.74
N ASN A 530 -20.17 -31.08 -5.70
CA ASN A 530 -19.31 -32.27 -5.89
C ASN A 530 -19.51 -32.98 -7.26
N GLN A 531 -19.96 -32.25 -8.27
CA GLN A 531 -20.09 -32.75 -9.64
C GLN A 531 -18.75 -32.74 -10.38
N SER A 532 -17.78 -31.96 -9.93
CA SER A 532 -16.38 -31.99 -10.36
C SER A 532 -15.44 -32.11 -9.15
N GLN A 533 -14.37 -32.88 -9.32
CA GLN A 533 -13.40 -33.16 -8.27
C GLN A 533 -12.18 -32.25 -8.32
N LEU A 534 -11.81 -31.76 -9.49
CA LEU A 534 -10.69 -30.83 -9.67
C LEU A 534 -11.19 -29.54 -10.32
N LEU A 535 -10.87 -28.41 -9.71
CA LEU A 535 -11.12 -27.10 -10.29
C LEU A 535 -9.80 -26.43 -10.67
N ILE A 536 -9.59 -26.26 -11.96
CA ILE A 536 -8.47 -25.49 -12.51
C ILE A 536 -8.91 -24.04 -12.60
N ALA A 537 -8.11 -23.13 -12.06
CA ALA A 537 -8.47 -21.74 -11.99
C ALA A 537 -7.26 -20.82 -12.10
N THR A 538 -7.49 -19.56 -12.42
CA THR A 538 -6.56 -18.45 -12.19
C THR A 538 -6.80 -17.88 -10.78
N THR A 539 -6.11 -16.77 -10.44
CA THR A 539 -6.30 -16.06 -9.15
C THR A 539 -7.73 -15.56 -8.90
N VAL A 540 -8.63 -15.64 -9.87
CA VAL A 540 -10.05 -15.26 -9.75
C VAL A 540 -10.76 -15.96 -8.57
N ILE A 541 -10.31 -17.13 -8.15
CA ILE A 541 -10.87 -17.85 -6.99
C ILE A 541 -10.43 -17.26 -5.65
N GLU A 542 -9.54 -16.27 -5.63
CA GLU A 542 -9.21 -15.48 -4.41
C GLU A 542 -10.49 -14.88 -3.79
N VAL A 543 -11.45 -14.48 -4.63
CA VAL A 543 -12.75 -13.98 -4.21
C VAL A 543 -13.80 -15.05 -4.51
N GLY A 544 -14.39 -15.70 -3.49
CA GLY A 544 -15.41 -16.58 -3.91
C GLY A 544 -15.98 -17.62 -2.95
N VAL A 545 -16.48 -18.68 -3.54
CA VAL A 545 -17.42 -19.65 -3.03
C VAL A 545 -16.79 -20.54 -1.97
N ASP A 546 -17.55 -20.78 -0.92
CA ASP A 546 -17.22 -21.73 0.14
C ASP A 546 -17.51 -23.16 -0.32
N VAL A 547 -16.47 -24.01 -0.37
CA VAL A 547 -16.57 -25.42 -0.75
C VAL A 547 -16.01 -26.29 0.37
N PRO A 548 -16.85 -26.76 1.30
CA PRO A 548 -16.41 -27.50 2.50
C PRO A 548 -15.65 -28.80 2.22
N ASN A 549 -15.92 -29.47 1.09
CA ASN A 549 -15.29 -30.72 0.69
C ASN A 549 -13.90 -30.52 0.02
N ALA A 550 -13.55 -29.29 -0.37
CA ALA A 550 -12.25 -28.99 -0.95
C ALA A 550 -11.17 -29.00 0.13
N SER A 551 -10.27 -29.97 0.08
CA SER A 551 -9.23 -30.19 1.07
C SER A 551 -7.81 -30.03 0.54
N ILE A 552 -7.65 -29.79 -0.77
CA ILE A 552 -6.33 -29.68 -1.41
C ILE A 552 -6.29 -28.41 -2.27
N MET A 553 -5.21 -27.62 -2.07
CA MET A 553 -4.89 -26.44 -2.87
C MET A 553 -3.51 -26.64 -3.50
N VAL A 554 -3.41 -26.48 -4.81
CA VAL A 554 -2.13 -26.42 -5.53
C VAL A 554 -2.01 -25.06 -6.18
N ILE A 555 -0.87 -24.37 -5.99
CA ILE A 555 -0.59 -23.07 -6.59
C ILE A 555 0.70 -23.15 -7.38
N GLU A 556 0.62 -23.01 -8.69
CA GLU A 556 1.80 -22.96 -9.58
C GLU A 556 2.47 -21.60 -9.56
N ASN A 557 3.80 -21.56 -9.70
CA ASN A 557 4.63 -20.35 -9.66
C ASN A 557 4.32 -19.45 -8.45
N ALA A 558 4.18 -20.06 -7.28
CA ALA A 558 3.75 -19.40 -6.05
C ALA A 558 4.68 -18.23 -5.65
N GLU A 559 5.96 -18.28 -6.04
CA GLU A 559 6.94 -17.21 -5.79
C GLU A 559 6.55 -15.86 -6.42
N ARG A 560 5.59 -15.84 -7.33
CA ARG A 560 5.15 -14.63 -8.06
C ARG A 560 3.99 -13.93 -7.40
N LEU A 561 3.22 -14.66 -6.60
CA LEU A 561 2.07 -14.10 -5.90
C LEU A 561 2.52 -13.41 -4.61
N GLY A 562 1.75 -12.44 -4.20
CA GLY A 562 1.91 -11.80 -2.91
C GLY A 562 1.53 -12.70 -1.75
N LEU A 563 2.13 -12.47 -0.57
CA LEU A 563 1.82 -13.24 0.63
C LEU A 563 0.34 -13.22 0.98
N SER A 564 -0.29 -12.04 0.90
CA SER A 564 -1.72 -11.88 1.15
C SER A 564 -2.58 -12.71 0.19
N GLN A 565 -2.23 -12.73 -1.11
CA GLN A 565 -2.93 -13.54 -2.11
C GLN A 565 -2.76 -15.03 -1.87
N LEU A 566 -1.54 -15.48 -1.60
CA LEU A 566 -1.24 -16.89 -1.28
C LEU A 566 -2.00 -17.32 -0.02
N HIS A 567 -2.06 -16.46 1.00
CA HIS A 567 -2.80 -16.73 2.23
C HIS A 567 -4.31 -16.83 1.98
N GLN A 568 -4.88 -15.92 1.19
CA GLN A 568 -6.31 -15.97 0.82
C GLN A 568 -6.65 -17.21 0.02
N LEU A 569 -5.82 -17.58 -0.98
CA LEU A 569 -5.99 -18.83 -1.74
C LEU A 569 -5.89 -20.06 -0.83
N ARG A 570 -4.88 -20.11 0.05
CA ARG A 570 -4.76 -21.18 1.05
C ARG A 570 -6.00 -21.30 1.93
N GLY A 571 -6.58 -20.19 2.34
CA GLY A 571 -7.80 -20.12 3.15
C GLY A 571 -9.06 -20.65 2.47
N ARG A 572 -9.01 -20.98 1.16
CA ARG A 572 -10.13 -21.60 0.43
C ARG A 572 -10.30 -23.08 0.75
N VAL A 573 -9.31 -23.72 1.34
CA VAL A 573 -9.39 -25.09 1.87
C VAL A 573 -9.37 -25.08 3.40
N GLY A 574 -9.56 -26.21 4.04
CA GLY A 574 -9.58 -26.29 5.51
C GLY A 574 -10.91 -25.86 6.15
N ARG A 575 -12.01 -25.89 5.40
CA ARG A 575 -13.35 -25.52 5.88
C ARG A 575 -14.21 -26.73 6.30
N GLY A 576 -13.72 -27.93 6.03
CA GLY A 576 -14.33 -29.18 6.45
C GLY A 576 -13.57 -29.84 7.59
N ALA A 577 -14.08 -31.01 8.05
CA ALA A 577 -13.47 -31.81 9.11
C ALA A 577 -12.22 -32.62 8.66
N THR A 578 -11.92 -32.64 7.35
CA THR A 578 -10.81 -33.40 6.78
C THR A 578 -9.51 -32.58 6.81
N ALA A 579 -8.38 -33.29 7.04
CA ALA A 579 -7.06 -32.65 6.95
C ALA A 579 -6.84 -32.03 5.58
N SER A 580 -6.37 -30.78 5.56
CA SER A 580 -6.21 -30.00 4.34
C SER A 580 -4.76 -29.66 4.06
N PHE A 581 -4.42 -29.61 2.78
CA PHE A 581 -3.07 -29.43 2.28
C PHE A 581 -3.00 -28.30 1.26
N CYS A 582 -1.90 -27.54 1.32
CA CYS A 582 -1.57 -26.52 0.33
C CYS A 582 -0.17 -26.80 -0.23
N ALA A 583 -0.07 -27.07 -1.53
CA ALA A 583 1.19 -27.28 -2.24
C ALA A 583 1.53 -26.01 -3.05
N LEU A 584 2.65 -25.39 -2.70
CA LEU A 584 3.21 -24.22 -3.38
C LEU A 584 4.31 -24.67 -4.33
N LEU A 585 4.01 -24.69 -5.64
CA LEU A 585 4.97 -25.04 -6.68
C LEU A 585 5.75 -23.80 -7.07
N TYR A 586 7.08 -23.87 -7.09
CA TYR A 586 7.95 -22.73 -7.37
C TYR A 586 9.04 -23.07 -8.39
N LYS A 587 9.46 -22.06 -9.15
CA LYS A 587 10.55 -22.15 -10.14
C LYS A 587 11.90 -21.87 -9.48
N THR A 588 12.89 -22.70 -9.73
CA THR A 588 14.29 -22.52 -9.29
C THR A 588 15.09 -21.70 -10.32
N PRO A 589 16.07 -20.87 -9.88
CA PRO A 589 16.38 -20.50 -8.49
C PRO A 589 15.42 -19.47 -7.93
N LEU A 590 15.11 -19.56 -6.62
CA LEU A 590 14.34 -18.54 -5.92
C LEU A 590 15.20 -17.32 -5.59
N SER A 591 14.59 -16.13 -5.70
CA SER A 591 15.16 -14.93 -5.09
C SER A 591 15.07 -15.02 -3.56
N GLN A 592 15.88 -14.21 -2.84
CA GLN A 592 15.83 -14.15 -1.38
C GLN A 592 14.41 -13.84 -0.88
N ASN A 593 13.76 -12.80 -1.42
CA ASN A 593 12.38 -12.45 -1.07
C ASN A 593 11.38 -13.57 -1.39
N GLY A 594 11.60 -14.31 -2.49
CA GLY A 594 10.77 -15.47 -2.85
C GLY A 594 10.90 -16.59 -1.82
N GLN A 595 12.11 -16.88 -1.36
CA GLN A 595 12.39 -17.88 -0.35
C GLN A 595 11.75 -17.49 1.00
N GLU A 596 11.91 -16.25 1.44
CA GLU A 596 11.31 -15.74 2.68
C GLU A 596 9.78 -15.83 2.65
N ARG A 597 9.14 -15.41 1.54
CA ARG A 597 7.69 -15.53 1.35
C ARG A 597 7.16 -16.95 1.46
N LEU A 598 7.79 -17.89 0.78
CA LEU A 598 7.35 -19.28 0.82
C LEU A 598 7.62 -19.93 2.18
N SER A 599 8.69 -19.55 2.89
CA SER A 599 9.02 -20.06 4.23
C SER A 599 7.97 -19.65 5.25
N ILE A 600 7.56 -18.38 5.30
CA ILE A 600 6.58 -17.91 6.27
C ILE A 600 5.21 -18.58 6.09
N LEU A 601 4.78 -18.83 4.85
CA LEU A 601 3.54 -19.54 4.57
C LEU A 601 3.58 -21.00 4.99
N ARG A 602 4.75 -21.64 4.95
CA ARG A 602 4.95 -23.00 5.43
C ARG A 602 4.95 -23.07 6.96
N GLU A 603 5.51 -22.06 7.62
CA GLU A 603 5.75 -22.03 9.07
C GLU A 603 4.55 -21.51 9.86
N SER A 604 3.75 -20.62 9.27
CA SER A 604 2.61 -19.99 9.95
C SER A 604 1.28 -20.19 9.22
N ASN A 605 0.25 -20.45 10.01
CA ASN A 605 -1.15 -20.39 9.57
C ASN A 605 -1.84 -19.08 10.00
N ASP A 606 -1.18 -18.27 10.83
CA ASP A 606 -1.71 -17.00 11.33
C ASP A 606 -1.60 -15.91 10.27
N GLY A 607 -2.75 -15.40 9.82
CA GLY A 607 -2.82 -14.35 8.81
C GLY A 607 -2.21 -13.02 9.26
N PHE A 608 -2.19 -12.69 10.57
CA PHE A 608 -1.58 -11.47 11.08
C PHE A 608 -0.05 -11.54 11.00
N VAL A 609 0.55 -12.67 11.39
CA VAL A 609 1.99 -12.91 11.26
C VAL A 609 2.42 -12.84 9.80
N ILE A 610 1.62 -13.42 8.89
CA ILE A 610 1.88 -13.39 7.44
C ILE A 610 1.78 -11.96 6.90
N ALA A 611 0.80 -11.18 7.35
CA ALA A 611 0.62 -9.79 6.92
C ALA A 611 1.75 -8.87 7.43
N GLU A 612 2.22 -9.05 8.67
CA GLU A 612 3.40 -8.34 9.19
C GLU A 612 4.63 -8.63 8.33
N LYS A 613 4.83 -9.90 7.98
CA LYS A 613 5.95 -10.30 7.12
C LYS A 613 5.82 -9.81 5.69
N ASP A 614 4.59 -9.74 5.15
CA ASP A 614 4.34 -9.14 3.83
C ASP A 614 4.70 -7.65 3.82
N LEU A 615 4.38 -6.94 4.92
CA LEU A 615 4.76 -5.54 5.13
C LEU A 615 6.27 -5.34 5.17
N GLU A 616 7.00 -6.21 5.89
CA GLU A 616 8.47 -6.16 5.94
C GLU A 616 9.12 -6.41 4.57
N ILE A 617 8.60 -7.37 3.78
CA ILE A 617 9.18 -7.76 2.49
C ILE A 617 8.86 -6.77 1.37
N ARG A 618 7.64 -6.24 1.33
CA ARG A 618 7.17 -5.36 0.23
C ARG A 618 7.23 -3.89 0.54
N GLY A 619 7.13 -3.55 1.82
CA GLY A 619 6.86 -2.20 2.28
C GLY A 619 5.37 -1.79 2.15
N PRO A 620 4.94 -0.77 2.92
CA PRO A 620 3.54 -0.32 2.96
C PRO A 620 3.06 0.33 1.66
N GLY A 621 3.95 0.87 0.84
CA GLY A 621 3.61 1.51 -0.43
C GLY A 621 2.95 0.57 -1.44
N GLU A 622 3.42 -0.66 -1.56
CA GLU A 622 2.80 -1.68 -2.42
C GLU A 622 1.53 -2.28 -1.79
N LEU A 623 1.48 -2.40 -0.46
CA LEU A 623 0.35 -2.99 0.27
C LEU A 623 -0.90 -2.10 0.23
N LEU A 624 -0.71 -0.79 0.31
CA LEU A 624 -1.81 0.20 0.24
C LEU A 624 -2.26 0.49 -1.19
N GLY A 625 -1.52 0.00 -2.20
CA GLY A 625 -1.80 0.26 -3.61
C GLY A 625 -1.76 1.76 -3.89
N THR A 626 -0.57 2.35 -4.01
CA THR A 626 -0.35 3.80 -4.21
C THR A 626 -1.14 4.43 -5.37
N LYS A 627 -1.81 3.63 -6.19
CA LYS A 627 -2.74 4.07 -7.24
C LYS A 627 -4.22 4.06 -6.83
N GLN A 628 -4.60 3.47 -5.68
CA GLN A 628 -6.02 3.30 -5.28
C GLN A 628 -6.43 4.11 -4.04
N THR A 629 -5.49 4.47 -3.19
CA THR A 629 -5.71 5.41 -2.08
C THR A 629 -5.10 6.73 -2.52
N GLY A 630 -5.90 7.74 -2.83
CA GLY A 630 -5.39 9.07 -3.15
C GLY A 630 -4.23 9.42 -2.21
N ASP A 631 -3.07 9.45 -2.80
CA ASP A 631 -1.73 9.63 -2.28
C ASP A 631 -1.63 10.03 -0.79
N MET A 632 -1.42 9.05 0.10
CA MET A 632 -0.77 9.34 1.39
C MET A 632 0.75 9.45 1.12
N GLY A 633 1.14 10.38 0.25
CA GLY A 633 2.53 10.63 -0.07
C GLY A 633 3.22 11.32 1.10
N PHE A 634 3.82 10.56 2.00
CA PHE A 634 4.77 11.14 2.94
C PHE A 634 5.92 11.76 2.15
N ARG A 635 6.32 12.96 2.54
CA ARG A 635 7.47 13.64 1.93
C ARG A 635 8.80 13.09 2.42
N VAL A 636 8.86 12.69 3.70
CA VAL A 636 10.08 12.29 4.42
C VAL A 636 9.96 10.94 5.08
N ALA A 637 8.84 10.69 5.76
CA ALA A 637 8.59 9.45 6.47
C ALA A 637 8.44 8.27 5.50
N ARG A 638 8.93 7.11 5.91
CA ARG A 638 8.75 5.83 5.22
C ARG A 638 8.24 4.82 6.23
N LEU A 639 7.01 4.37 6.08
CA LEU A 639 6.38 3.48 7.06
C LEU A 639 7.12 2.16 7.25
N GLU A 640 7.86 1.69 6.21
CA GLU A 640 8.72 0.50 6.31
C GLU A 640 9.81 0.64 7.37
N ARG A 641 10.27 1.86 7.60
CA ARG A 641 11.38 2.18 8.52
C ARG A 641 10.89 2.82 9.81
N ASP A 642 9.88 3.68 9.70
CA ASP A 642 9.53 4.66 10.72
C ASP A 642 8.24 4.29 11.48
N ASP A 643 7.66 3.11 11.25
CA ASP A 643 6.41 2.62 11.84
C ASP A 643 6.45 2.60 13.38
N HIS A 644 7.62 2.35 13.96
CA HIS A 644 7.84 2.35 15.40
C HIS A 644 7.54 3.72 16.05
N LEU A 645 7.53 4.81 15.29
CA LEU A 645 7.20 6.16 15.75
C LEU A 645 5.70 6.46 15.78
N LEU A 646 4.87 5.65 15.09
CA LEU A 646 3.44 5.94 14.91
C LEU A 646 2.66 6.04 16.23
N SER A 647 2.91 5.14 17.17
CA SER A 647 2.22 5.17 18.48
C SER A 647 2.55 6.43 19.26
N GLN A 648 3.81 6.87 19.23
CA GLN A 648 4.24 8.10 19.88
C GLN A 648 3.68 9.32 19.14
N ALA A 649 3.68 9.31 17.79
CA ALA A 649 3.11 10.38 17.00
C ALA A 649 1.61 10.56 17.24
N HIS A 650 0.87 9.46 17.40
CA HIS A 650 -0.54 9.49 17.76
C HIS A 650 -0.77 10.16 19.13
N TYR A 651 -0.03 9.73 20.16
CA TYR A 651 -0.11 10.32 21.49
C TYR A 651 0.20 11.83 21.48
N VAL A 652 1.24 12.23 20.72
CA VAL A 652 1.63 13.65 20.61
C VAL A 652 0.58 14.45 19.84
N ALA A 653 -0.02 13.87 18.81
CA ALA A 653 -1.11 14.49 18.05
C ALA A 653 -2.33 14.79 18.92
N GLU A 654 -2.74 13.84 19.79
CA GLU A 654 -3.82 14.08 20.77
C GLU A 654 -3.48 15.22 21.74
N HIS A 655 -2.24 15.25 22.22
CA HIS A 655 -1.77 16.30 23.11
C HIS A 655 -1.77 17.68 22.42
N ILE A 656 -1.30 17.76 21.17
CA ILE A 656 -1.26 19.02 20.41
C ILE A 656 -2.68 19.52 20.12
N LEU A 657 -3.58 18.64 19.71
CA LEU A 657 -4.98 19.02 19.48
C LEU A 657 -5.66 19.58 20.73
N LYS A 658 -5.31 19.04 21.91
CA LYS A 658 -5.88 19.46 23.19
C LYS A 658 -5.27 20.76 23.72
N ASP A 659 -3.93 20.86 23.74
CA ASP A 659 -3.23 21.88 24.49
C ASP A 659 -2.62 22.99 23.58
N TYR A 660 -2.44 22.72 22.28
CA TYR A 660 -1.83 23.62 21.31
C TYR A 660 -2.57 23.64 19.97
N PRO A 661 -3.89 23.93 19.92
CA PRO A 661 -4.70 23.79 18.70
C PRO A 661 -4.18 24.64 17.53
N GLN A 662 -3.58 25.82 17.80
CA GLN A 662 -2.96 26.66 16.76
C GLN A 662 -1.73 26.01 16.10
N HIS A 663 -1.01 25.14 16.82
CA HIS A 663 0.11 24.38 16.24
C HIS A 663 -0.40 23.27 15.33
N ALA A 664 -1.56 22.67 15.64
CA ALA A 664 -2.18 21.65 14.80
C ALA A 664 -2.47 22.17 13.40
N GLU A 665 -3.07 23.36 13.27
CA GLU A 665 -3.33 24.00 11.98
C GLU A 665 -2.04 24.27 11.20
N GLY A 666 -1.01 24.77 11.89
CA GLY A 666 0.31 25.03 11.30
C GLY A 666 0.97 23.75 10.76
N LEU A 667 0.91 22.64 11.53
CA LEU A 667 1.44 21.35 11.11
C LEU A 667 0.71 20.79 9.89
N LEU A 668 -0.62 20.85 9.87
CA LEU A 668 -1.42 20.43 8.72
C LEU A 668 -1.07 21.26 7.46
N LYS A 669 -0.97 22.58 7.58
CA LYS A 669 -0.63 23.45 6.47
C LYS A 669 0.78 23.18 5.92
N ARG A 670 1.72 22.81 6.78
CA ARG A 670 3.11 22.49 6.40
C ARG A 670 3.23 21.17 5.66
N TRP A 671 2.65 20.13 6.20
CA TRP A 671 2.87 18.75 5.73
C TRP A 671 1.78 18.23 4.79
N LEU A 672 0.54 18.70 4.97
CA LEU A 672 -0.65 18.26 4.24
C LEU A 672 -1.43 19.45 3.67
N PRO A 673 -0.86 20.25 2.75
CA PRO A 673 -1.51 21.45 2.23
C PRO A 673 -2.83 21.17 1.50
N GLU A 674 -3.04 19.96 1.00
CA GLU A 674 -4.29 19.49 0.38
C GLU A 674 -5.32 18.94 1.39
N ALA A 675 -4.94 18.79 2.67
CA ALA A 675 -5.81 18.22 3.70
C ALA A 675 -7.17 18.93 3.88
N PRO A 676 -7.32 20.25 3.69
CA PRO A 676 -8.62 20.91 3.77
C PRO A 676 -9.65 20.34 2.78
N ARG A 677 -9.22 19.82 1.63
CA ARG A 677 -10.11 19.15 0.67
C ARG A 677 -10.60 17.78 1.16
N TYR A 678 -9.83 17.11 2.01
CA TYR A 678 -10.14 15.77 2.54
C TYR A 678 -10.75 15.81 3.95
N ALA A 679 -10.63 16.91 4.69
CA ALA A 679 -11.24 17.05 6.01
C ALA A 679 -12.77 17.20 5.96
N TYR A 680 -13.30 17.62 4.82
CA TYR A 680 -14.76 17.81 4.58
C TYR A 680 -15.37 16.73 3.68
N VAL A 681 -14.57 15.74 3.28
CA VAL A 681 -15.02 14.66 2.37
C VAL A 681 -15.26 13.35 3.10
#